data_3a172c0a69ce25bb5be7dca9c9f91e2a
#
_entry.id   3a172c0a69ce25bb5be7dca9c9f91e2a
#
_cell.length_a   1.000
_cell.length_b   1.000
_cell.length_c   1.000
_cell.angle_alpha   90.00
_cell.angle_beta   90.00
_cell.angle_gamma   90.00
#
_symmetry.space_group_name_H-M   'P 1'
#
loop_
_entity.id
_entity.type
_entity.pdbx_description
1 polymer ?
#
loop_
_entity_poly.entity_id
_entity_poly.type
_entity_poly.pdbx_seq_one_letter_code
_entity_poly.pdbx_strand_id
1 'polypeptide(L)'
;METLRKKHFFKSGLFTVLILVHTASDRLNARVQFEETILPILQASCIKCHGKEKIKGEVDFSKITTQVDADSQFELWETVTEVIMANEMPPEDNPPLSAEEKKLVLKWYEEQLKTPIEAKPGIYKPRRLSGPEYRNTLRSLFGFDLEVAIAQAQQTVTGEKSLVLKLLPKDPPGESGFINDTNSSPISPVILEQYAFLANAALEKLFAPKQRSELEAMMQTKLPDNWKPNEITQDQAQSIIKKFTPRAMRRHTSDVTINNILKPLKEKTGPELLKALKFEMKAIMLSPKFLYRGLLMEKFPGQQRPVDDYELAERLSYFLWEDRPDEKLMDLAMTGELHKKETLKEQVDRMLKSPKSISLAESFGVQWLGIANLDELIKEPISHHSLRHQPVLFLNHLFTQDRPVIELISSKTTFVNQGVSGFYGQDRGRMTRFSKPKGIERTKTPFEEFTLEKATWRGGIITMPGILTMNRGPIQRGTWLLRRILGVRLGEPPADIPPIKPSPRGQNLTFRERFERHRSDASCARCHEKIDPLGFSLDHYDVKGQFLQNKDALPDASGKLPTGESFKNYAELKEILVTSQKEKIVRNSVDRTLSYAMCRKLTRHDQPTIDLITKNIVKDNGTWKDLFVEIVNSLPFRETIFAEKIKG
;
A
#
# COMPACT_ATOMS: atom_id res chain seq x y z
N MET A 1 35.41 -29.77 76.17
CA MET A 1 36.83 -29.37 76.31
C MET A 1 37.01 -28.30 75.25
N GLU A 2 36.88 -27.11 75.75
CA GLU A 2 37.90 -26.05 75.90
C GLU A 2 38.20 -25.37 74.56
N THR A 3 37.77 -24.19 74.46
CA THR A 3 38.26 -22.83 74.88
C THR A 3 38.99 -22.20 73.67
N LEU A 4 38.91 -20.97 73.35
CA LEU A 4 38.75 -19.64 73.87
C LEU A 4 38.64 -18.60 72.77
N ARG A 5 37.70 -17.73 72.73
CA ARG A 5 37.70 -16.27 72.93
C ARG A 5 38.84 -15.40 72.35
N LYS A 6 38.33 -14.32 71.71
CA LYS A 6 38.88 -12.93 71.58
C LYS A 6 39.40 -12.62 70.15
N LYS A 7 39.11 -11.49 69.49
CA LYS A 7 38.77 -10.13 69.93
C LYS A 7 38.10 -9.35 68.76
N HIS A 8 37.15 -8.54 69.10
CA HIS A 8 36.64 -7.40 68.32
C HIS A 8 37.73 -6.34 68.10
N PHE A 9 37.75 -5.67 66.95
CA PHE A 9 37.55 -4.24 66.78
C PHE A 9 38.10 -3.73 65.44
N PHE A 10 37.38 -2.75 64.84
CA PHE A 10 37.76 -1.90 63.71
C PHE A 10 37.70 -2.50 62.30
N LYS A 11 36.57 -2.27 61.64
CA LYS A 11 36.46 -1.80 60.27
C LYS A 11 35.01 -1.43 59.95
N SER A 12 34.53 -0.33 60.54
CA SER A 12 33.21 0.26 60.24
C SER A 12 33.36 1.69 59.67
N GLY A 13 34.10 1.82 58.58
CA GLY A 13 34.28 3.14 57.96
C GLY A 13 34.47 3.16 56.45
N LEU A 14 34.66 1.98 55.82
CA LEU A 14 34.97 1.93 54.38
C LEU A 14 33.86 1.35 53.49
N PHE A 15 32.79 0.84 54.13
CA PHE A 15 31.67 0.23 53.38
C PHE A 15 30.59 1.19 52.92
N THR A 16 30.45 2.36 53.58
CA THR A 16 29.38 3.32 53.27
C THR A 16 29.70 4.22 52.05
N VAL A 17 30.99 4.43 51.74
CA VAL A 17 31.41 5.26 50.58
C VAL A 17 31.39 4.46 49.29
N LEU A 18 31.63 3.13 49.33
CA LEU A 18 31.62 2.27 48.12
C LEU A 18 30.19 2.01 47.61
N ILE A 19 29.19 1.98 48.48
CA ILE A 19 27.78 1.77 48.08
C ILE A 19 27.20 3.02 47.39
N LEU A 20 27.59 4.22 47.79
CA LEU A 20 27.14 5.46 47.16
C LEU A 20 27.78 5.74 45.80
N VAL A 21 28.99 5.25 45.55
CA VAL A 21 29.65 5.37 44.23
C VAL A 21 29.12 4.36 43.23
N HIS A 22 28.75 3.14 43.65
CA HIS A 22 28.11 2.14 42.78
C HIS A 22 26.70 2.57 42.34
N THR A 23 25.90 3.16 43.24
CA THR A 23 24.54 3.62 42.89
C THR A 23 24.52 4.84 41.99
N ALA A 24 25.57 5.67 41.95
CA ALA A 24 25.69 6.79 41.04
C ALA A 24 26.21 6.35 39.65
N SER A 25 27.09 5.35 39.60
CA SER A 25 27.60 4.77 38.34
C SER A 25 26.56 3.91 37.65
N ASP A 26 25.71 3.17 38.36
CA ASP A 26 24.63 2.38 37.80
C ASP A 26 23.49 3.23 37.23
N ARG A 27 23.25 4.42 37.81
CA ARG A 27 22.27 5.37 37.26
C ARG A 27 22.71 6.01 35.94
N LEU A 28 24.01 6.13 35.68
CA LEU A 28 24.57 6.68 34.44
C LEU A 28 24.50 5.68 33.28
N ASN A 29 24.36 4.37 33.56
CA ASN A 29 24.23 3.31 32.58
C ASN A 29 22.83 2.70 32.49
N ALA A 30 21.86 3.16 33.28
CA ALA A 30 20.48 2.69 33.19
C ALA A 30 19.87 3.12 31.86
N ARG A 31 19.23 2.16 31.17
CA ARG A 31 18.48 2.38 29.93
C ARG A 31 17.34 3.37 30.22
N VAL A 32 17.20 4.40 29.39
CA VAL A 32 16.16 5.41 29.56
C VAL A 32 14.78 4.77 29.32
N GLN A 33 13.90 4.85 30.32
CA GLN A 33 12.54 4.30 30.25
C GLN A 33 11.58 5.36 29.73
N PHE A 34 10.65 4.96 28.85
CA PHE A 34 9.69 5.89 28.24
C PHE A 34 8.75 6.50 29.28
N GLU A 35 8.08 5.64 30.05
CA GLU A 35 7.03 6.03 31.01
C GLU A 35 7.57 6.89 32.16
N GLU A 36 8.79 6.62 32.59
CA GLU A 36 9.40 7.30 33.76
C GLU A 36 10.16 8.58 33.36
N THR A 37 10.61 8.69 32.13
CA THR A 37 11.53 9.77 31.69
C THR A 37 10.97 10.59 30.55
N ILE A 38 10.52 9.95 29.46
CA ILE A 38 10.13 10.66 28.25
C ILE A 38 8.69 11.17 28.33
N LEU A 39 7.78 10.35 28.83
CA LEU A 39 6.37 10.74 28.98
C LEU A 39 6.19 12.01 29.84
N PRO A 40 6.87 12.20 31.00
CA PRO A 40 6.81 13.46 31.75
C PRO A 40 7.28 14.68 30.93
N ILE A 41 8.34 14.56 30.14
CA ILE A 41 8.82 15.64 29.26
C ILE A 41 7.75 15.99 28.21
N LEU A 42 7.13 14.99 27.58
CA LEU A 42 6.05 15.20 26.61
C LEU A 42 4.86 15.91 27.25
N GLN A 43 4.47 15.48 28.45
CA GLN A 43 3.35 16.07 29.22
C GLN A 43 3.60 17.52 29.57
N ALA A 44 4.80 17.85 30.02
CA ALA A 44 5.16 19.20 30.43
C ALA A 44 5.31 20.17 29.23
N SER A 45 5.92 19.73 28.14
CA SER A 45 6.41 20.63 27.09
C SER A 45 5.74 20.47 25.72
N CYS A 46 5.04 19.34 25.45
CA CYS A 46 4.54 19.03 24.09
C CYS A 46 3.01 18.97 24.01
N ILE A 47 2.32 18.34 24.98
CA ILE A 47 0.88 18.04 24.94
C ILE A 47 0.00 19.29 24.85
N LYS A 48 0.46 20.44 25.36
CA LYS A 48 -0.28 21.71 25.27
C LYS A 48 -0.64 22.09 23.83
N CYS A 49 0.24 21.74 22.86
CA CYS A 49 0.04 22.03 21.44
C CYS A 49 -0.21 20.76 20.60
N HIS A 50 0.24 19.60 21.09
CA HIS A 50 0.17 18.31 20.43
C HIS A 50 -0.59 17.29 21.29
N GLY A 51 -1.82 17.62 21.70
CA GLY A 51 -2.70 16.79 22.52
C GLY A 51 -4.16 16.91 22.11
N LYS A 52 -5.09 16.32 22.88
CA LYS A 52 -6.51 16.22 22.56
C LYS A 52 -7.19 17.55 22.22
N GLU A 53 -6.86 18.61 22.93
CA GLU A 53 -7.48 19.93 22.75
C GLU A 53 -6.89 20.70 21.56
N LYS A 54 -5.66 20.40 21.20
CA LYS A 54 -4.91 21.09 20.16
C LYS A 54 -3.96 20.11 19.47
N ILE A 55 -4.26 19.77 18.22
CA ILE A 55 -3.49 18.81 17.43
C ILE A 55 -2.75 19.58 16.32
N LYS A 56 -1.69 20.31 16.71
CA LYS A 56 -0.86 21.03 15.73
C LYS A 56 -0.01 20.03 14.94
N GLY A 57 0.09 20.24 13.63
CA GLY A 57 0.88 19.37 12.74
C GLY A 57 0.44 17.91 12.73
N GLU A 58 -0.85 17.64 13.03
CA GLU A 58 -1.45 16.30 13.12
C GLU A 58 -0.78 15.35 14.12
N VAL A 59 0.04 15.87 15.04
CA VAL A 59 0.71 15.10 16.09
C VAL A 59 -0.10 15.17 17.39
N ASP A 60 -0.45 14.01 17.93
CA ASP A 60 -1.19 13.87 19.18
C ASP A 60 -0.43 12.95 20.15
N PHE A 61 0.43 13.55 20.98
CA PHE A 61 1.18 12.83 22.02
C PHE A 61 0.30 12.32 23.17
N SER A 62 -0.94 12.77 23.29
CA SER A 62 -1.84 12.26 24.35
C SER A 62 -2.22 10.79 24.15
N LYS A 63 -2.00 10.25 22.94
CA LYS A 63 -2.20 8.84 22.58
C LYS A 63 -0.96 7.98 22.80
N ILE A 64 0.17 8.59 23.16
CA ILE A 64 1.45 7.89 23.36
C ILE A 64 1.75 7.90 24.85
N THR A 65 1.32 6.85 25.53
CA THR A 65 1.40 6.75 27.00
C THR A 65 2.33 5.63 27.47
N THR A 66 2.70 4.74 26.57
CA THR A 66 3.58 3.60 26.84
C THR A 66 4.69 3.49 25.80
N GLN A 67 5.77 2.74 26.13
CA GLN A 67 6.81 2.38 25.15
C GLN A 67 6.21 1.68 23.93
N VAL A 68 5.17 0.86 24.11
CA VAL A 68 4.50 0.16 22.99
C VAL A 68 3.81 1.15 22.06
N ASP A 69 3.17 2.20 22.61
CA ASP A 69 2.57 3.26 21.79
C ASP A 69 3.67 4.02 21.04
N ALA A 70 4.80 4.33 21.71
CA ALA A 70 5.93 4.99 21.08
C ALA A 70 6.54 4.14 19.94
N ASP A 71 6.71 2.83 20.14
CA ASP A 71 7.15 1.89 19.12
C ASP A 71 6.18 1.83 17.92
N SER A 72 4.87 1.96 18.14
CA SER A 72 3.86 2.00 17.08
C SER A 72 3.95 3.26 16.22
N GLN A 73 4.52 4.33 16.77
CA GLN A 73 4.74 5.61 16.11
C GLN A 73 6.25 5.88 15.86
N PHE A 74 7.06 4.82 15.74
CA PHE A 74 8.51 4.91 15.66
C PHE A 74 9.02 5.92 14.62
N GLU A 75 8.30 6.09 13.53
CA GLU A 75 8.63 7.00 12.44
C GLU A 75 8.44 8.48 12.80
N LEU A 76 7.49 8.79 13.72
CA LEU A 76 7.28 10.14 14.22
C LEU A 76 8.52 10.65 14.97
N TRP A 77 9.21 9.77 15.67
CA TRP A 77 10.31 10.14 16.56
C TRP A 77 11.56 10.62 15.82
N GLU A 78 11.77 10.19 14.57
CA GLU A 78 12.81 10.76 13.73
C GLU A 78 12.59 12.26 13.54
N THR A 79 11.38 12.66 13.14
CA THR A 79 11.00 14.07 13.02
C THR A 79 11.06 14.82 14.35
N VAL A 80 10.59 14.20 15.43
CA VAL A 80 10.63 14.79 16.79
C VAL A 80 12.07 15.10 17.20
N THR A 81 12.99 14.17 17.00
CA THR A 81 14.40 14.40 17.34
C THR A 81 15.06 15.45 16.43
N GLU A 82 14.74 15.47 15.13
CA GLU A 82 15.22 16.51 14.21
C GLU A 82 14.81 17.91 14.68
N VAL A 83 13.52 18.13 15.03
CA VAL A 83 13.02 19.46 15.44
C VAL A 83 13.53 19.88 16.82
N ILE A 84 13.77 18.94 17.73
CA ILE A 84 14.39 19.21 19.05
C ILE A 84 15.85 19.61 18.87
N MET A 85 16.61 18.92 18.03
CA MET A 85 18.02 19.24 17.73
C MET A 85 18.17 20.59 17.04
N ALA A 86 17.26 20.93 16.15
CA ALA A 86 17.23 22.22 15.47
C ALA A 86 16.74 23.38 16.37
N ASN A 87 16.33 23.12 17.61
CA ASN A 87 15.69 24.07 18.53
C ASN A 87 14.41 24.71 17.98
N GLU A 88 13.70 24.03 17.08
CA GLU A 88 12.42 24.48 16.52
C GLU A 88 11.23 24.13 17.42
N MET A 89 11.40 23.13 18.33
CA MET A 89 10.40 22.72 19.29
C MET A 89 11.00 22.62 20.71
N PRO A 90 10.29 23.15 21.72
CA PRO A 90 9.10 23.98 21.66
C PRO A 90 9.32 25.30 20.91
N PRO A 91 8.24 25.91 20.31
CA PRO A 91 8.36 27.22 19.63
C PRO A 91 8.82 28.33 20.60
N GLU A 92 9.38 29.43 20.07
CA GLU A 92 9.95 30.56 20.84
C GLU A 92 9.02 31.13 21.93
N ASP A 93 7.70 31.08 21.72
CA ASP A 93 6.69 31.53 22.69
C ASP A 93 6.51 30.58 23.89
N ASN A 94 7.22 29.47 23.94
CA ASN A 94 7.16 28.49 25.02
C ASN A 94 8.55 28.23 25.62
N PRO A 95 8.63 27.83 26.91
CA PRO A 95 9.91 27.49 27.52
C PRO A 95 10.65 26.42 26.71
N PRO A 96 11.91 26.63 26.34
CA PRO A 96 12.70 25.62 25.63
C PRO A 96 12.96 24.41 26.52
N LEU A 97 13.16 23.24 25.93
CA LEU A 97 13.66 22.06 26.66
C LEU A 97 15.07 22.38 27.20
N SER A 98 15.32 21.98 28.43
CA SER A 98 16.66 22.03 29.00
C SER A 98 17.64 21.15 28.23
N ALA A 99 18.92 21.42 28.36
CA ALA A 99 19.97 20.60 27.71
C ALA A 99 19.90 19.12 28.14
N GLU A 100 19.52 18.89 29.41
CA GLU A 100 19.36 17.52 29.94
C GLU A 100 18.14 16.81 29.39
N GLU A 101 16.98 17.47 29.30
CA GLU A 101 15.78 16.91 28.67
C GLU A 101 16.02 16.56 27.20
N LYS A 102 16.66 17.43 26.43
CA LYS A 102 17.07 17.13 25.05
C LYS A 102 17.94 15.90 24.97
N LYS A 103 18.96 15.83 25.83
CA LYS A 103 19.88 14.69 25.88
C LYS A 103 19.15 13.38 26.25
N LEU A 104 18.19 13.41 27.18
CA LEU A 104 17.40 12.26 27.55
C LEU A 104 16.52 11.76 26.40
N VAL A 105 15.82 12.65 25.69
CA VAL A 105 15.00 12.28 24.53
C VAL A 105 15.87 11.67 23.42
N LEU A 106 17.01 12.28 23.10
CA LEU A 106 17.92 11.77 22.09
C LEU A 106 18.54 10.42 22.49
N LYS A 107 18.98 10.28 23.74
CA LYS A 107 19.52 9.01 24.26
C LYS A 107 18.47 7.91 24.19
N TRP A 108 17.23 8.18 24.63
CA TRP A 108 16.13 7.23 24.54
C TRP A 108 15.86 6.81 23.08
N TYR A 109 15.80 7.78 22.16
CA TYR A 109 15.56 7.50 20.75
C TYR A 109 16.65 6.59 20.15
N GLU A 110 17.93 6.90 20.41
CA GLU A 110 19.06 6.09 19.94
C GLU A 110 19.03 4.67 20.55
N GLU A 111 18.80 4.55 21.86
CA GLU A 111 18.82 3.28 22.57
C GLU A 111 17.59 2.41 22.33
N GLN A 112 16.41 3.02 22.17
CA GLN A 112 15.15 2.29 22.12
C GLN A 112 14.61 2.15 20.70
N LEU A 113 14.75 3.16 19.86
CA LEU A 113 14.13 3.16 18.54
C LEU A 113 15.10 2.91 17.38
N LYS A 114 16.35 3.38 17.46
CA LYS A 114 17.38 3.09 16.45
C LYS A 114 18.10 1.76 16.63
N THR A 115 18.14 1.24 17.86
CA THR A 115 18.76 -0.08 18.09
C THR A 115 18.02 -1.16 17.31
N PRO A 116 18.72 -2.01 16.54
CA PRO A 116 18.10 -3.12 15.83
C PRO A 116 17.29 -4.01 16.77
N ILE A 117 16.11 -4.40 16.35
CA ILE A 117 15.23 -5.31 17.08
C ILE A 117 15.03 -6.60 16.30
N GLU A 118 14.58 -7.63 16.98
CA GLU A 118 14.22 -8.87 16.34
C GLU A 118 13.00 -8.71 15.42
N ALA A 119 13.04 -9.31 14.24
CA ALA A 119 11.91 -9.36 13.35
C ALA A 119 10.77 -10.18 13.97
N LYS A 120 9.54 -9.64 13.93
CA LYS A 120 8.32 -10.35 14.34
C LYS A 120 7.24 -10.16 13.28
N PRO A 121 6.38 -11.15 13.06
CA PRO A 121 5.39 -11.09 11.97
C PRO A 121 4.26 -10.08 12.22
N GLY A 122 4.13 -9.57 13.42
CA GLY A 122 3.01 -8.72 13.83
C GLY A 122 1.71 -9.52 14.02
N ILE A 123 0.66 -8.81 14.42
CA ILE A 123 -0.68 -9.36 14.60
C ILE A 123 -1.46 -9.16 13.31
N TYR A 124 -1.93 -10.25 12.71
CA TYR A 124 -2.80 -10.19 11.56
C TYR A 124 -4.26 -10.10 12.01
N LYS A 125 -4.95 -9.03 11.62
CA LYS A 125 -6.34 -8.79 11.99
C LYS A 125 -7.28 -9.21 10.86
N PRO A 126 -8.43 -9.87 11.15
CA PRO A 126 -9.46 -10.08 10.16
C PRO A 126 -9.91 -8.75 9.58
N ARG A 127 -10.03 -8.69 8.26
CA ARG A 127 -10.53 -7.53 7.54
C ARG A 127 -11.52 -7.94 6.46
N ARG A 128 -12.51 -7.10 6.16
CA ARG A 128 -13.42 -7.36 5.04
C ARG A 128 -12.67 -7.20 3.71
N LEU A 129 -13.22 -7.80 2.67
CA LEU A 129 -12.79 -7.54 1.30
C LEU A 129 -13.03 -6.06 0.95
N SER A 130 -12.06 -5.43 0.28
CA SER A 130 -12.29 -4.13 -0.33
C SER A 130 -13.27 -4.23 -1.52
N GLY A 131 -13.81 -3.12 -1.99
CA GLY A 131 -14.72 -3.10 -3.13
C GLY A 131 -14.15 -3.82 -4.37
N PRO A 132 -12.91 -3.52 -4.80
CA PRO A 132 -12.25 -4.22 -5.90
C PRO A 132 -12.02 -5.71 -5.63
N GLU A 133 -11.54 -6.09 -4.43
CA GLU A 133 -11.37 -7.51 -4.05
C GLU A 133 -12.70 -8.27 -4.09
N TYR A 134 -13.77 -7.67 -3.58
CA TYR A 134 -15.11 -8.28 -3.62
C TYR A 134 -15.61 -8.45 -5.07
N ARG A 135 -15.45 -7.42 -5.92
CA ARG A 135 -15.81 -7.49 -7.34
C ARG A 135 -15.07 -8.63 -8.05
N ASN A 136 -13.73 -8.69 -7.90
CA ASN A 136 -12.92 -9.71 -8.56
C ASN A 136 -13.26 -11.11 -8.04
N THR A 137 -13.46 -11.25 -6.73
CA THR A 137 -13.91 -12.51 -6.11
C THR A 137 -15.24 -12.99 -6.68
N LEU A 138 -16.24 -12.11 -6.82
CA LEU A 138 -17.52 -12.46 -7.44
C LEU A 138 -17.33 -12.87 -8.91
N ARG A 139 -16.58 -12.07 -9.68
CA ARG A 139 -16.32 -12.35 -11.09
C ARG A 139 -15.69 -13.72 -11.29
N SER A 140 -14.68 -14.07 -10.51
CA SER A 140 -14.01 -15.38 -10.65
C SER A 140 -14.79 -16.54 -10.02
N LEU A 141 -15.71 -16.27 -9.09
CA LEU A 141 -16.59 -17.28 -8.52
C LEU A 141 -17.72 -17.68 -9.48
N PHE A 142 -18.27 -16.68 -10.18
CA PHE A 142 -19.43 -16.87 -11.08
C PHE A 142 -19.08 -16.93 -12.56
N GLY A 143 -17.87 -16.51 -12.97
CA GLY A 143 -17.46 -16.48 -14.37
C GLY A 143 -17.90 -15.23 -15.15
N PHE A 144 -18.57 -14.26 -14.49
CA PHE A 144 -19.05 -13.02 -15.12
C PHE A 144 -18.96 -11.82 -14.17
N ASP A 145 -18.90 -10.61 -14.73
CA ASP A 145 -19.04 -9.36 -13.96
C ASP A 145 -20.53 -8.98 -13.75
N LEU A 146 -20.86 -8.37 -12.61
CA LEU A 146 -22.12 -7.69 -12.43
C LEU A 146 -22.02 -6.28 -13.00
N GLU A 147 -22.70 -6.06 -14.12
CA GLU A 147 -22.73 -4.76 -14.79
C GLU A 147 -24.03 -4.01 -14.52
N VAL A 148 -23.94 -2.69 -14.51
CA VAL A 148 -25.12 -1.82 -14.44
C VAL A 148 -25.90 -1.99 -15.73
N ALA A 149 -27.20 -2.27 -15.65
CA ALA A 149 -28.08 -2.27 -16.80
C ALA A 149 -28.12 -0.86 -17.42
N ILE A 150 -27.68 -0.76 -18.68
CA ILE A 150 -27.73 0.49 -19.43
C ILE A 150 -29.04 0.46 -20.23
N ALA A 151 -29.98 1.35 -19.89
CA ALA A 151 -31.10 1.64 -20.78
C ALA A 151 -30.53 2.20 -22.08
N GLN A 152 -30.88 1.58 -23.21
CA GLN A 152 -30.44 2.02 -24.55
C GLN A 152 -30.97 3.41 -24.85
N ALA A 153 -30.17 4.41 -24.61
CA ALA A 153 -30.28 5.69 -25.27
C ALA A 153 -28.89 6.01 -25.78
N GLN A 154 -28.80 6.59 -26.95
CA GLN A 154 -27.63 6.98 -27.76
C GLN A 154 -26.50 7.72 -27.01
N GLN A 155 -26.37 7.53 -25.71
CA GLN A 155 -25.38 8.19 -24.85
C GLN A 155 -24.18 7.25 -24.64
N THR A 156 -23.01 7.76 -24.95
CA THR A 156 -21.72 7.16 -24.57
C THR A 156 -21.69 7.06 -23.05
N VAL A 157 -21.79 5.85 -22.50
CA VAL A 157 -21.70 5.67 -21.05
C VAL A 157 -20.24 5.84 -20.64
N THR A 158 -19.93 7.03 -20.20
CA THR A 158 -18.67 7.36 -19.52
C THR A 158 -18.90 7.17 -18.02
N GLY A 159 -18.45 6.07 -17.44
CA GLY A 159 -18.60 5.84 -16.01
C GLY A 159 -18.31 4.40 -15.61
N GLU A 160 -18.33 4.16 -14.30
CA GLU A 160 -18.15 2.83 -13.73
C GLU A 160 -19.27 1.89 -14.18
N LYS A 161 -18.87 0.82 -14.85
CA LYS A 161 -19.80 -0.20 -15.37
C LYS A 161 -20.09 -1.30 -14.35
N SER A 162 -19.17 -1.51 -13.40
CA SER A 162 -19.36 -2.51 -12.37
C SER A 162 -20.46 -2.10 -11.40
N LEU A 163 -21.50 -2.94 -11.29
CA LEU A 163 -22.55 -2.75 -10.29
C LEU A 163 -21.97 -2.76 -8.86
N VAL A 164 -20.97 -3.60 -8.62
CA VAL A 164 -20.29 -3.71 -7.31
C VAL A 164 -19.64 -2.38 -6.94
N LEU A 165 -18.79 -1.84 -7.81
CA LEU A 165 -18.04 -0.60 -7.52
C LEU A 165 -18.93 0.66 -7.53
N LYS A 166 -20.10 0.58 -8.16
CA LYS A 166 -21.09 1.65 -8.15
C LYS A 166 -21.95 1.66 -6.90
N LEU A 167 -22.26 0.47 -6.38
CA LEU A 167 -23.15 0.31 -5.23
C LEU A 167 -22.41 0.41 -3.90
N LEU A 168 -21.29 -0.28 -3.77
CA LEU A 168 -20.49 -0.22 -2.54
C LEU A 168 -19.79 1.15 -2.42
N PRO A 169 -19.74 1.73 -1.21
CA PRO A 169 -18.98 2.94 -0.99
C PRO A 169 -17.50 2.70 -1.28
N LYS A 170 -16.80 3.73 -1.76
CA LYS A 170 -15.36 3.66 -1.94
C LYS A 170 -14.69 3.48 -0.58
N ASP A 171 -13.79 2.53 -0.50
CA ASP A 171 -12.98 2.34 0.69
C ASP A 171 -11.98 3.50 0.83
N PRO A 172 -11.93 4.17 1.99
CA PRO A 172 -10.84 5.10 2.25
C PRO A 172 -9.53 4.31 2.42
N PRO A 173 -8.37 4.93 2.15
CA PRO A 173 -7.09 4.35 2.54
C PRO A 173 -7.06 4.12 4.05
N GLY A 174 -6.62 2.92 4.47
CA GLY A 174 -6.38 2.61 5.88
C GLY A 174 -5.05 3.19 6.38
N GLU A 175 -4.61 2.76 7.56
CA GLU A 175 -3.34 3.19 8.16
C GLU A 175 -2.10 2.86 7.29
N SER A 176 -2.19 1.82 6.47
CA SER A 176 -1.17 1.46 5.47
C SER A 176 -1.06 2.46 4.31
N GLY A 177 -2.05 3.32 4.14
CA GLY A 177 -2.22 4.19 2.97
C GLY A 177 -2.82 3.48 1.75
N PHE A 178 -3.34 2.26 1.90
CA PHE A 178 -3.98 1.47 0.84
C PHE A 178 -5.43 1.13 1.19
N ILE A 179 -6.28 1.04 0.16
CA ILE A 179 -7.72 0.73 0.33
C ILE A 179 -7.97 -0.74 0.71
N ASN A 180 -7.00 -1.64 0.48
CA ASN A 180 -7.11 -3.02 0.91
C ASN A 180 -6.87 -3.20 2.42
N ASP A 181 -6.45 -2.16 3.13
CA ASP A 181 -6.43 -2.08 4.59
C ASP A 181 -7.80 -1.59 5.11
N THR A 182 -8.78 -2.50 5.16
CA THR A 182 -10.16 -2.17 5.52
C THR A 182 -10.46 -2.29 7.03
N ASN A 183 -9.43 -2.33 7.87
CA ASN A 183 -9.60 -2.42 9.33
C ASN A 183 -10.37 -1.21 9.92
N SER A 184 -10.19 -0.04 9.31
CA SER A 184 -10.90 1.20 9.69
C SER A 184 -12.28 1.34 9.05
N SER A 185 -12.72 0.36 8.25
CA SER A 185 -13.95 0.43 7.45
C SER A 185 -14.84 -0.81 7.69
N PRO A 186 -15.43 -0.97 8.88
CA PRO A 186 -16.23 -2.14 9.24
C PRO A 186 -17.53 -2.22 8.43
N ILE A 187 -18.16 -3.41 8.41
CA ILE A 187 -19.46 -3.60 7.79
C ILE A 187 -20.55 -2.92 8.64
N SER A 188 -21.17 -1.89 8.06
CA SER A 188 -22.40 -1.30 8.60
C SER A 188 -23.64 -2.06 8.13
N PRO A 189 -24.82 -1.90 8.75
CA PRO A 189 -26.07 -2.48 8.27
C PRO A 189 -26.38 -2.14 6.81
N VAL A 190 -26.11 -0.91 6.39
CA VAL A 190 -26.32 -0.46 5.00
C VAL A 190 -25.40 -1.21 4.04
N ILE A 191 -24.11 -1.38 4.37
CA ILE A 191 -23.18 -2.15 3.55
C ILE A 191 -23.61 -3.62 3.48
N LEU A 192 -24.13 -4.20 4.57
CA LEU A 192 -24.64 -5.56 4.57
C LEU A 192 -25.85 -5.73 3.64
N GLU A 193 -26.77 -4.77 3.61
CA GLU A 193 -27.90 -4.76 2.66
C GLU A 193 -27.41 -4.66 1.21
N GLN A 194 -26.38 -3.87 0.94
CA GLN A 194 -25.76 -3.79 -0.39
C GLN A 194 -25.12 -5.13 -0.80
N TYR A 195 -24.42 -5.80 0.11
CA TYR A 195 -23.92 -7.15 -0.16
C TYR A 195 -25.05 -8.14 -0.43
N ALA A 196 -26.15 -8.07 0.34
CA ALA A 196 -27.31 -8.93 0.13
C ALA A 196 -27.98 -8.70 -1.23
N PHE A 197 -28.04 -7.44 -1.68
CA PHE A 197 -28.54 -7.09 -3.02
C PHE A 197 -27.61 -7.65 -4.11
N LEU A 198 -26.29 -7.45 -3.99
CA LEU A 198 -25.30 -7.94 -4.94
C LEU A 198 -25.28 -9.47 -5.04
N ALA A 199 -25.41 -10.15 -3.90
CA ALA A 199 -25.53 -11.61 -3.87
C ALA A 199 -26.77 -12.10 -4.61
N ASN A 200 -27.93 -11.46 -4.37
CA ASN A 200 -29.15 -11.76 -5.13
C ASN A 200 -28.95 -11.53 -6.62
N ALA A 201 -28.41 -10.38 -7.02
CA ALA A 201 -28.17 -10.06 -8.43
C ALA A 201 -27.25 -11.08 -9.12
N ALA A 202 -26.19 -11.53 -8.42
CA ALA A 202 -25.28 -12.56 -8.93
C ALA A 202 -26.00 -13.91 -9.12
N LEU A 203 -26.80 -14.33 -8.15
CA LEU A 203 -27.53 -15.58 -8.20
C LEU A 203 -28.63 -15.56 -9.27
N GLU A 204 -29.40 -14.48 -9.36
CA GLU A 204 -30.41 -14.35 -10.42
C GLU A 204 -29.75 -14.38 -11.81
N LYS A 205 -28.59 -13.71 -11.98
CA LYS A 205 -27.84 -13.74 -13.22
C LYS A 205 -27.29 -15.14 -13.51
N LEU A 206 -26.72 -15.87 -12.52
CA LEU A 206 -26.17 -17.22 -12.70
C LEU A 206 -27.20 -18.21 -13.27
N PHE A 207 -28.42 -18.15 -12.75
CA PHE A 207 -29.51 -19.03 -13.17
C PHE A 207 -30.32 -18.49 -14.38
N ALA A 208 -29.89 -17.37 -14.98
CA ALA A 208 -30.50 -16.88 -16.21
C ALA A 208 -30.06 -17.73 -17.42
N PRO A 209 -30.92 -17.90 -18.46
CA PRO A 209 -30.60 -18.74 -19.62
C PRO A 209 -29.29 -18.37 -20.34
N LYS A 210 -28.93 -17.08 -20.32
CA LYS A 210 -27.69 -16.57 -20.94
C LYS A 210 -26.40 -16.99 -20.23
N GLN A 211 -26.48 -17.45 -18.97
CA GLN A 211 -25.34 -17.84 -18.16
C GLN A 211 -25.24 -19.37 -17.96
N ARG A 212 -25.82 -20.12 -18.87
CA ARG A 212 -25.81 -21.58 -18.84
C ARG A 212 -24.39 -22.15 -18.81
N SER A 213 -23.48 -21.59 -19.61
CA SER A 213 -22.08 -22.03 -19.68
C SER A 213 -21.35 -21.87 -18.33
N GLU A 214 -21.61 -20.79 -17.61
CA GLU A 214 -21.03 -20.51 -16.29
C GLU A 214 -21.60 -21.46 -15.22
N LEU A 215 -22.90 -21.77 -15.30
CA LEU A 215 -23.52 -22.73 -14.41
C LEU A 215 -22.97 -24.14 -14.64
N GLU A 216 -22.84 -24.58 -15.91
CA GLU A 216 -22.22 -25.85 -16.29
C GLU A 216 -20.76 -25.92 -15.82
N ALA A 217 -20.00 -24.85 -15.99
CA ALA A 217 -18.62 -24.75 -15.50
C ALA A 217 -18.54 -24.84 -13.97
N MET A 218 -19.49 -24.22 -13.25
CA MET A 218 -19.57 -24.31 -11.80
C MET A 218 -19.87 -25.75 -11.34
N MET A 219 -20.79 -26.43 -11.99
CA MET A 219 -21.16 -27.82 -11.69
C MET A 219 -20.14 -28.84 -12.22
N GLN A 220 -19.29 -28.45 -13.19
CA GLN A 220 -18.45 -29.36 -13.98
C GLN A 220 -19.27 -30.47 -14.68
N THR A 221 -20.49 -30.14 -15.09
CA THR A 221 -21.44 -31.08 -15.73
C THR A 221 -22.25 -30.34 -16.77
N LYS A 222 -22.45 -30.96 -17.93
CA LYS A 222 -23.32 -30.44 -18.99
C LYS A 222 -24.81 -30.60 -18.61
N LEU A 223 -25.58 -29.59 -18.92
CA LEU A 223 -27.03 -29.59 -18.76
C LEU A 223 -27.71 -30.05 -20.05
N PRO A 224 -28.89 -30.71 -19.99
CA PRO A 224 -29.71 -31.03 -21.16
C PRO A 224 -30.04 -29.77 -21.97
N ASP A 225 -30.17 -29.88 -23.31
CA ASP A 225 -30.38 -28.70 -24.19
C ASP A 225 -31.61 -27.86 -23.84
N ASN A 226 -32.70 -28.51 -23.43
CA ASN A 226 -33.96 -27.86 -23.02
C ASN A 226 -34.09 -27.58 -21.53
N TRP A 227 -33.00 -27.75 -20.77
CA TRP A 227 -33.03 -27.57 -19.33
C TRP A 227 -33.44 -26.14 -18.92
N LYS A 228 -34.30 -26.07 -17.92
CA LYS A 228 -34.73 -24.81 -17.30
C LYS A 228 -34.34 -24.80 -15.81
N PRO A 229 -34.04 -23.64 -15.23
CA PRO A 229 -33.66 -23.52 -13.81
C PRO A 229 -34.67 -24.17 -12.83
N ASN A 230 -35.95 -24.08 -13.13
CA ASN A 230 -37.01 -24.68 -12.32
C ASN A 230 -37.10 -26.23 -12.42
N GLU A 231 -36.28 -26.86 -13.27
CA GLU A 231 -36.14 -28.30 -13.44
C GLU A 231 -34.91 -28.85 -12.71
N ILE A 232 -34.29 -28.04 -11.86
CA ILE A 232 -33.09 -28.43 -11.09
C ILE A 232 -33.38 -29.68 -10.23
N THR A 233 -32.49 -30.67 -10.31
CA THR A 233 -32.57 -31.91 -9.53
C THR A 233 -31.78 -31.80 -8.22
N GLN A 234 -32.05 -32.72 -7.29
CA GLN A 234 -31.29 -32.82 -6.02
C GLN A 234 -29.79 -33.02 -6.27
N ASP A 235 -29.40 -33.86 -7.25
CA ASP A 235 -28.00 -34.13 -7.58
C ASP A 235 -27.31 -32.88 -8.13
N GLN A 236 -28.01 -32.11 -8.98
CA GLN A 236 -27.49 -30.84 -9.50
C GLN A 236 -27.30 -29.82 -8.38
N ALA A 237 -28.29 -29.66 -7.49
CA ALA A 237 -28.20 -28.76 -6.35
C ALA A 237 -27.06 -29.15 -5.38
N GLN A 238 -26.89 -30.45 -5.13
CA GLN A 238 -25.78 -30.98 -4.33
C GLN A 238 -24.42 -30.70 -5.00
N SER A 239 -24.33 -30.93 -6.33
CA SER A 239 -23.10 -30.63 -7.09
C SER A 239 -22.72 -29.15 -6.99
N ILE A 240 -23.69 -28.25 -7.17
CA ILE A 240 -23.48 -26.79 -7.02
C ILE A 240 -22.95 -26.48 -5.62
N ILE A 241 -23.60 -26.93 -4.55
CA ILE A 241 -23.14 -26.62 -3.18
C ILE A 241 -21.76 -27.18 -2.90
N LYS A 242 -21.46 -28.41 -3.31
CA LYS A 242 -20.14 -29.05 -3.11
C LYS A 242 -19.01 -28.31 -3.82
N LYS A 243 -19.26 -27.71 -4.99
CA LYS A 243 -18.26 -26.95 -5.76
C LYS A 243 -18.20 -25.48 -5.38
N PHE A 244 -19.35 -24.86 -5.11
CA PHE A 244 -19.44 -23.45 -4.76
C PHE A 244 -18.85 -23.16 -3.37
N THR A 245 -19.19 -23.97 -2.36
CA THR A 245 -18.85 -23.68 -0.97
C THR A 245 -17.34 -23.56 -0.71
N PRO A 246 -16.48 -24.51 -1.12
CA PRO A 246 -15.04 -24.39 -0.92
C PRO A 246 -14.43 -23.18 -1.66
N ARG A 247 -14.92 -22.89 -2.86
CA ARG A 247 -14.49 -21.74 -3.67
C ARG A 247 -14.87 -20.41 -3.03
N ALA A 248 -16.10 -20.31 -2.49
CA ALA A 248 -16.59 -19.13 -1.80
C ALA A 248 -15.88 -18.93 -0.46
N MET A 249 -15.67 -19.99 0.30
CA MET A 249 -14.98 -19.95 1.59
C MET A 249 -13.45 -19.93 1.47
N ARG A 250 -12.90 -20.10 0.26
CA ARG A 250 -11.46 -20.13 -0.04
C ARG A 250 -10.69 -21.16 0.81
N ARG A 251 -11.37 -22.26 1.15
CA ARG A 251 -10.86 -23.28 2.07
C ARG A 251 -11.58 -24.60 1.85
N HIS A 252 -10.89 -25.70 2.11
CA HIS A 252 -11.55 -27.01 2.15
C HIS A 252 -12.74 -26.98 3.12
N THR A 253 -13.84 -27.58 2.70
CA THR A 253 -15.07 -27.63 3.50
C THR A 253 -15.38 -29.07 3.85
N SER A 254 -15.50 -29.37 5.14
CA SER A 254 -15.79 -30.73 5.63
C SER A 254 -17.18 -31.22 5.16
N ASP A 255 -17.32 -32.53 5.01
CA ASP A 255 -18.59 -33.14 4.66
C ASP A 255 -19.71 -32.81 5.65
N VAL A 256 -19.36 -32.64 6.93
CA VAL A 256 -20.36 -32.22 7.96
C VAL A 256 -20.89 -30.83 7.62
N THR A 257 -20.05 -29.90 7.25
CA THR A 257 -20.47 -28.53 6.84
C THR A 257 -21.32 -28.59 5.57
N ILE A 258 -20.87 -29.33 4.55
CA ILE A 258 -21.62 -29.50 3.29
C ILE A 258 -23.00 -30.11 3.58
N ASN A 259 -23.08 -31.18 4.39
CA ASN A 259 -24.32 -31.84 4.73
C ASN A 259 -25.29 -30.92 5.50
N ASN A 260 -24.77 -30.06 6.39
CA ASN A 260 -25.60 -29.05 7.07
C ASN A 260 -26.20 -28.04 6.10
N ILE A 261 -25.42 -27.58 5.08
CA ILE A 261 -25.92 -26.67 4.05
C ILE A 261 -26.95 -27.37 3.14
N LEU A 262 -26.80 -28.67 2.88
CA LEU A 262 -27.73 -29.44 2.05
C LEU A 262 -29.02 -29.83 2.78
N LYS A 263 -29.02 -29.82 4.11
CA LYS A 263 -30.20 -30.26 4.90
C LYS A 263 -31.48 -29.49 4.55
N PRO A 264 -31.50 -28.15 4.39
CA PRO A 264 -32.70 -27.40 4.00
C PRO A 264 -33.20 -27.67 2.57
N LEU A 265 -32.36 -28.28 1.71
CA LEU A 265 -32.69 -28.61 0.33
C LEU A 265 -33.39 -29.98 0.18
N LYS A 266 -33.24 -30.86 1.18
CA LYS A 266 -33.82 -32.20 1.13
C LYS A 266 -35.34 -32.14 0.91
N GLU A 267 -35.87 -33.11 0.17
CA GLU A 267 -37.30 -33.27 -0.15
C GLU A 267 -37.94 -32.16 -1.00
N LYS A 268 -37.17 -31.08 -1.33
CA LYS A 268 -37.67 -30.03 -2.22
C LYS A 268 -37.41 -30.39 -3.67
N THR A 269 -38.27 -29.94 -4.56
CA THR A 269 -38.19 -30.17 -6.00
C THR A 269 -38.52 -28.89 -6.76
N GLY A 270 -38.08 -28.81 -8.02
CA GLY A 270 -38.46 -27.74 -8.93
C GLY A 270 -38.20 -26.33 -8.39
N PRO A 271 -39.17 -25.41 -8.49
CA PRO A 271 -39.00 -24.01 -8.06
C PRO A 271 -38.65 -23.85 -6.59
N GLU A 272 -39.16 -24.72 -5.71
CA GLU A 272 -38.86 -24.66 -4.27
C GLU A 272 -37.42 -25.07 -3.97
N LEU A 273 -36.91 -26.09 -4.68
CA LEU A 273 -35.50 -26.48 -4.59
C LEU A 273 -34.59 -25.36 -5.08
N LEU A 274 -34.89 -24.74 -6.21
CA LEU A 274 -34.13 -23.61 -6.74
C LEU A 274 -34.09 -22.42 -5.76
N LYS A 275 -35.24 -22.08 -5.17
CA LYS A 275 -35.35 -21.02 -4.16
C LYS A 275 -34.50 -21.31 -2.93
N ALA A 276 -34.57 -22.55 -2.41
CA ALA A 276 -33.79 -22.98 -1.26
C ALA A 276 -32.27 -22.97 -1.59
N LEU A 277 -31.88 -23.46 -2.76
CA LEU A 277 -30.48 -23.43 -3.23
C LEU A 277 -29.94 -22.02 -3.29
N LYS A 278 -30.67 -21.09 -3.93
CA LYS A 278 -30.25 -19.66 -3.98
C LYS A 278 -30.16 -19.06 -2.58
N PHE A 279 -31.03 -19.42 -1.66
CA PHE A 279 -31.00 -18.96 -0.28
C PHE A 279 -29.72 -19.42 0.44
N GLU A 280 -29.36 -20.70 0.35
CA GLU A 280 -28.14 -21.23 0.98
C GLU A 280 -26.88 -20.64 0.37
N MET A 281 -26.82 -20.51 -0.96
CA MET A 281 -25.69 -19.82 -1.63
C MET A 281 -25.58 -18.37 -1.16
N LYS A 282 -26.70 -17.65 -1.03
CA LYS A 282 -26.71 -16.28 -0.49
C LYS A 282 -26.23 -16.23 0.96
N ALA A 283 -26.68 -17.18 1.81
CA ALA A 283 -26.23 -17.25 3.20
C ALA A 283 -24.71 -17.45 3.30
N ILE A 284 -24.11 -18.28 2.42
CA ILE A 284 -22.66 -18.43 2.31
C ILE A 284 -22.01 -17.10 1.93
N MET A 285 -22.54 -16.38 0.92
CA MET A 285 -21.99 -15.11 0.45
C MET A 285 -22.09 -13.96 1.46
N LEU A 286 -23.01 -14.04 2.41
CA LEU A 286 -23.16 -13.07 3.50
C LEU A 286 -22.43 -13.50 4.78
N SER A 287 -21.83 -14.69 4.80
CA SER A 287 -21.10 -15.17 5.96
C SER A 287 -19.77 -14.42 6.16
N PRO A 288 -19.26 -14.29 7.40
CA PRO A 288 -17.94 -13.75 7.65
C PRO A 288 -16.84 -14.49 6.87
N LYS A 289 -16.97 -15.81 6.65
CA LYS A 289 -16.00 -16.62 5.89
C LYS A 289 -15.88 -16.20 4.43
N PHE A 290 -16.90 -15.59 3.85
CA PHE A 290 -16.86 -15.04 2.50
C PHE A 290 -16.42 -13.56 2.50
N LEU A 291 -16.99 -12.75 3.38
CA LEU A 291 -16.81 -11.30 3.37
C LEU A 291 -15.48 -10.85 3.94
N TYR A 292 -14.84 -11.66 4.81
CA TYR A 292 -13.60 -11.32 5.49
C TYR A 292 -12.44 -12.21 5.05
N ARG A 293 -11.24 -11.64 5.12
CA ARG A 293 -9.95 -12.34 5.05
C ARG A 293 -9.29 -12.36 6.43
N GLY A 294 -8.32 -13.26 6.61
CA GLY A 294 -7.59 -13.36 7.88
C GLY A 294 -8.40 -13.96 9.02
N LEU A 295 -9.50 -14.66 8.73
CA LEU A 295 -10.23 -15.43 9.70
C LEU A 295 -9.48 -16.75 9.99
N LEU A 296 -8.41 -16.64 10.79
CA LEU A 296 -7.61 -17.78 11.19
C LEU A 296 -8.46 -18.79 11.95
N MET A 297 -8.48 -20.03 11.44
CA MET A 297 -9.34 -21.10 12.01
C MET A 297 -8.77 -21.66 13.31
N GLU A 298 -7.44 -21.71 13.41
CA GLU A 298 -6.74 -22.12 14.62
C GLU A 298 -6.48 -20.93 15.52
N LYS A 299 -6.56 -21.13 16.82
CA LYS A 299 -6.37 -20.06 17.81
C LYS A 299 -5.27 -20.47 18.78
N PHE A 300 -4.16 -19.78 18.71
CA PHE A 300 -3.00 -19.91 19.58
C PHE A 300 -2.70 -18.56 20.26
N PRO A 301 -3.52 -18.10 21.21
CA PRO A 301 -3.43 -16.75 21.76
C PRO A 301 -2.03 -16.38 22.24
N GLY A 302 -1.49 -15.24 21.80
CA GLY A 302 -0.17 -14.73 22.13
C GLY A 302 1.01 -15.48 21.50
N GLN A 303 0.77 -16.54 20.73
CA GLN A 303 1.84 -17.33 20.12
C GLN A 303 2.13 -16.87 18.69
N GLN A 304 3.41 -16.81 18.36
CA GLN A 304 3.88 -16.69 16.98
C GLN A 304 3.89 -18.08 16.33
N ARG A 305 3.23 -18.21 15.19
CA ARG A 305 3.17 -19.46 14.42
C ARG A 305 3.05 -19.20 12.93
N PRO A 306 3.46 -20.16 12.09
CA PRO A 306 3.10 -20.15 10.67
C PRO A 306 1.59 -20.10 10.50
N VAL A 307 1.16 -19.38 9.48
CA VAL A 307 -0.24 -19.46 9.02
C VAL A 307 -0.45 -20.75 8.23
N ASP A 308 -1.68 -21.23 8.18
CA ASP A 308 -1.99 -22.40 7.37
C ASP A 308 -1.88 -22.12 5.86
N ASP A 309 -1.77 -23.16 5.04
CA ASP A 309 -1.57 -23.02 3.60
C ASP A 309 -2.76 -22.38 2.88
N TYR A 310 -3.97 -22.46 3.42
CA TYR A 310 -5.14 -21.74 2.86
C TYR A 310 -5.02 -20.23 3.08
N GLU A 311 -4.55 -19.80 4.26
CA GLU A 311 -4.26 -18.39 4.51
C GLU A 311 -3.10 -17.91 3.61
N LEU A 312 -2.06 -18.73 3.39
CA LEU A 312 -1.00 -18.41 2.43
C LEU A 312 -1.55 -18.27 1.00
N ALA A 313 -2.45 -19.16 0.58
CA ALA A 313 -3.11 -19.07 -0.72
C ALA A 313 -3.92 -17.77 -0.86
N GLU A 314 -4.66 -17.39 0.18
CA GLU A 314 -5.39 -16.12 0.22
C GLU A 314 -4.44 -14.92 0.17
N ARG A 315 -3.39 -14.89 1.00
CA ARG A 315 -2.39 -13.81 1.01
C ARG A 315 -1.77 -13.64 -0.36
N LEU A 316 -1.33 -14.74 -0.97
CA LEU A 316 -0.66 -14.72 -2.27
C LEU A 316 -1.60 -14.25 -3.39
N SER A 317 -2.82 -14.80 -3.46
CA SER A 317 -3.76 -14.50 -4.54
C SER A 317 -4.30 -13.07 -4.47
N TYR A 318 -4.66 -12.58 -3.29
CA TYR A 318 -5.11 -11.20 -3.15
C TYR A 318 -3.98 -10.18 -3.28
N PHE A 319 -2.75 -10.54 -2.94
CA PHE A 319 -1.59 -9.69 -3.17
C PHE A 319 -1.32 -9.49 -4.67
N LEU A 320 -1.24 -10.59 -5.44
CA LEU A 320 -0.81 -10.53 -6.85
C LEU A 320 -1.96 -10.34 -7.85
N TRP A 321 -3.17 -10.77 -7.51
CA TRP A 321 -4.33 -10.78 -8.40
C TRP A 321 -5.53 -9.97 -7.89
N GLU A 322 -5.50 -9.55 -6.62
CA GLU A 322 -6.66 -8.93 -5.97
C GLU A 322 -7.94 -9.79 -6.09
N ASP A 323 -7.75 -11.12 -6.07
CA ASP A 323 -8.79 -12.11 -6.35
C ASP A 323 -8.63 -13.35 -5.47
N ARG A 324 -9.67 -14.18 -5.39
CA ARG A 324 -9.63 -15.45 -4.67
C ARG A 324 -8.57 -16.40 -5.24
N PRO A 325 -8.04 -17.34 -4.43
CA PRO A 325 -7.17 -18.41 -4.92
C PRO A 325 -7.83 -19.21 -6.06
N ASP A 326 -7.02 -19.57 -7.06
CA ASP A 326 -7.45 -20.52 -8.09
C ASP A 326 -7.35 -21.98 -7.61
N GLU A 327 -7.82 -22.91 -8.43
CA GLU A 327 -7.83 -24.34 -8.09
C GLU A 327 -6.40 -24.84 -7.79
N LYS A 328 -5.38 -24.38 -8.53
CA LYS A 328 -3.99 -24.80 -8.32
C LYS A 328 -3.47 -24.39 -6.93
N LEU A 329 -3.75 -23.16 -6.51
CA LEU A 329 -3.39 -22.71 -5.15
C LEU A 329 -4.17 -23.47 -4.08
N MET A 330 -5.44 -23.77 -4.32
CA MET A 330 -6.25 -24.54 -3.40
C MET A 330 -5.77 -26.00 -3.25
N ASP A 331 -5.34 -26.63 -4.35
CA ASP A 331 -4.78 -27.99 -4.35
C ASP A 331 -3.45 -28.02 -3.57
N LEU A 332 -2.56 -27.05 -3.81
CA LEU A 332 -1.30 -26.94 -3.07
C LEU A 332 -1.54 -26.67 -1.58
N ALA A 333 -2.55 -25.87 -1.24
CA ALA A 333 -2.92 -25.64 0.15
C ALA A 333 -3.50 -26.90 0.82
N MET A 334 -4.30 -27.68 0.10
CA MET A 334 -4.88 -28.93 0.59
C MET A 334 -3.82 -30.00 0.88
N THR A 335 -2.76 -30.06 0.06
CA THR A 335 -1.67 -31.05 0.22
C THR A 335 -0.59 -30.58 1.18
N GLY A 336 -0.65 -29.35 1.70
CA GLY A 336 0.38 -28.80 2.58
C GLY A 336 1.70 -28.52 1.86
N GLU A 337 1.67 -28.28 0.55
CA GLU A 337 2.86 -28.00 -0.26
C GLU A 337 3.15 -26.50 -0.42
N LEU A 338 2.15 -25.64 -0.16
CA LEU A 338 2.26 -24.21 -0.46
C LEU A 338 3.23 -23.48 0.45
N HIS A 339 3.44 -23.95 1.69
CA HIS A 339 4.39 -23.33 2.62
C HIS A 339 5.86 -23.55 2.25
N LYS A 340 6.20 -24.41 1.28
CA LYS A 340 7.58 -24.59 0.80
C LYS A 340 8.01 -23.34 0.01
N LYS A 341 9.20 -22.83 0.31
CA LYS A 341 9.72 -21.60 -0.33
C LYS A 341 9.81 -21.70 -1.84
N GLU A 342 10.23 -22.85 -2.33
CA GLU A 342 10.34 -23.15 -3.76
C GLU A 342 8.96 -23.12 -4.43
N THR A 343 7.96 -23.74 -3.79
CA THR A 343 6.57 -23.73 -4.29
C THR A 343 6.02 -22.32 -4.34
N LEU A 344 6.23 -21.48 -3.30
CA LEU A 344 5.82 -20.08 -3.30
C LEU A 344 6.46 -19.31 -4.47
N LYS A 345 7.77 -19.50 -4.70
CA LYS A 345 8.49 -18.88 -5.83
C LYS A 345 7.89 -19.29 -7.18
N GLU A 346 7.63 -20.58 -7.38
CA GLU A 346 6.99 -21.11 -8.60
C GLU A 346 5.60 -20.52 -8.80
N GLN A 347 4.81 -20.39 -7.72
CA GLN A 347 3.47 -19.79 -7.82
C GLN A 347 3.55 -18.27 -8.12
N VAL A 348 4.48 -17.51 -7.54
CA VAL A 348 4.72 -16.11 -7.91
C VAL A 348 5.01 -16.01 -9.42
N ASP A 349 5.94 -16.81 -9.94
CA ASP A 349 6.30 -16.79 -11.37
C ASP A 349 5.08 -17.12 -12.27
N ARG A 350 4.32 -18.16 -11.92
CA ARG A 350 3.09 -18.53 -12.62
C ARG A 350 2.05 -17.41 -12.59
N MET A 351 1.86 -16.80 -11.43
CA MET A 351 0.82 -15.81 -11.22
C MET A 351 1.13 -14.49 -11.91
N LEU A 352 2.39 -14.08 -11.97
CA LEU A 352 2.81 -12.89 -12.71
C LEU A 352 2.62 -13.05 -14.23
N LYS A 353 2.67 -14.27 -14.77
CA LYS A 353 2.38 -14.58 -16.19
C LYS A 353 0.88 -14.60 -16.52
N SER A 354 0.02 -14.56 -15.51
CA SER A 354 -1.43 -14.54 -15.69
C SER A 354 -1.94 -13.16 -16.09
N PRO A 355 -2.95 -13.05 -16.99
CA PRO A 355 -3.60 -11.75 -17.25
C PRO A 355 -4.18 -11.06 -16.01
N LYS A 356 -4.45 -11.80 -14.92
CA LYS A 356 -4.93 -11.24 -13.65
C LYS A 356 -3.89 -10.36 -12.95
N SER A 357 -2.59 -10.51 -13.26
CA SER A 357 -1.51 -9.75 -12.65
C SER A 357 -1.59 -8.23 -12.89
N ILE A 358 -2.32 -7.80 -13.93
CA ILE A 358 -2.59 -6.38 -14.18
C ILE A 358 -3.22 -5.69 -12.95
N SER A 359 -3.99 -6.42 -12.14
CA SER A 359 -4.60 -5.90 -10.90
C SER A 359 -3.55 -5.34 -9.94
N LEU A 360 -2.33 -5.90 -9.91
CA LEU A 360 -1.25 -5.39 -9.07
C LEU A 360 -0.83 -3.97 -9.49
N ALA A 361 -0.71 -3.70 -10.78
CA ALA A 361 -0.42 -2.36 -11.29
C ALA A 361 -1.61 -1.40 -11.13
N GLU A 362 -2.83 -1.88 -11.38
CA GLU A 362 -4.07 -1.08 -11.28
C GLU A 362 -4.44 -0.73 -9.83
N SER A 363 -4.11 -1.59 -8.87
CA SER A 363 -4.43 -1.38 -7.46
C SER A 363 -3.22 -0.88 -6.68
N PHE A 364 -2.19 -1.70 -6.46
CA PHE A 364 -0.98 -1.29 -5.73
C PHE A 364 -0.28 -0.10 -6.39
N GLY A 365 0.04 -0.20 -7.68
CA GLY A 365 0.81 0.83 -8.39
C GLY A 365 0.10 2.16 -8.45
N VAL A 366 -1.20 2.15 -8.76
CA VAL A 366 -2.04 3.37 -8.83
C VAL A 366 -2.11 4.07 -7.47
N GLN A 367 -2.30 3.34 -6.39
CA GLN A 367 -2.40 3.91 -5.05
C GLN A 367 -1.03 4.38 -4.53
N TRP A 368 0.02 3.56 -4.69
CA TRP A 368 1.37 3.92 -4.28
C TRP A 368 1.81 5.25 -4.90
N LEU A 369 1.63 5.41 -6.21
CA LEU A 369 2.09 6.58 -6.96
C LEU A 369 1.07 7.73 -7.01
N GLY A 370 -0.13 7.53 -6.47
CA GLY A 370 -1.19 8.55 -6.46
C GLY A 370 -1.82 8.80 -7.83
N ILE A 371 -1.71 7.85 -8.78
CA ILE A 371 -2.21 8.00 -10.17
C ILE A 371 -3.73 8.22 -10.20
N ALA A 372 -4.47 7.76 -9.19
CA ALA A 372 -5.90 7.97 -9.05
C ALA A 372 -6.30 9.46 -9.03
N ASN A 373 -5.40 10.37 -8.66
CA ASN A 373 -5.66 11.81 -8.68
C ASN A 373 -5.97 12.34 -10.09
N LEU A 374 -5.55 11.61 -11.15
CA LEU A 374 -5.90 11.96 -12.53
C LEU A 374 -7.40 11.85 -12.79
N ASP A 375 -8.13 11.01 -12.05
CA ASP A 375 -9.57 10.80 -12.20
C ASP A 375 -10.35 12.09 -11.89
N GLU A 376 -9.82 12.94 -11.02
CA GLU A 376 -10.39 14.22 -10.64
C GLU A 376 -9.92 15.38 -11.55
N LEU A 377 -8.66 15.33 -11.99
CA LEU A 377 -8.01 16.41 -12.73
C LEU A 377 -8.33 16.42 -14.23
N ILE A 378 -8.54 15.25 -14.84
CA ILE A 378 -8.74 15.09 -16.28
C ILE A 378 -10.13 14.56 -16.55
N LYS A 379 -10.98 15.40 -17.11
CA LYS A 379 -12.37 15.04 -17.43
C LYS A 379 -12.59 14.61 -18.89
N GLU A 380 -11.67 14.98 -19.80
CA GLU A 380 -11.75 14.55 -21.19
C GLU A 380 -11.38 13.05 -21.29
N PRO A 381 -12.31 12.18 -21.77
CA PRO A 381 -12.17 10.73 -21.64
C PRO A 381 -10.95 10.12 -22.32
N ILE A 382 -10.55 10.61 -23.51
CA ILE A 382 -9.41 10.08 -24.26
C ILE A 382 -8.09 10.45 -23.56
N SER A 383 -7.96 11.70 -23.13
CA SER A 383 -6.79 12.16 -22.39
C SER A 383 -6.68 11.47 -21.03
N HIS A 384 -7.81 11.33 -20.32
CA HIS A 384 -7.88 10.60 -19.05
C HIS A 384 -7.40 9.16 -19.25
N HIS A 385 -7.99 8.42 -20.19
CA HIS A 385 -7.58 7.04 -20.48
C HIS A 385 -6.08 6.97 -20.81
N SER A 386 -5.58 7.85 -21.69
CA SER A 386 -4.19 7.82 -22.14
C SER A 386 -3.20 8.14 -21.03
N LEU A 387 -3.43 9.21 -20.26
CA LEU A 387 -2.53 9.66 -19.20
C LEU A 387 -2.53 8.73 -17.99
N ARG A 388 -3.68 8.09 -17.69
CA ARG A 388 -3.83 7.17 -16.56
C ARG A 388 -3.30 5.77 -16.86
N HIS A 389 -3.57 5.23 -18.05
CA HIS A 389 -3.20 3.84 -18.36
C HIS A 389 -1.73 3.68 -18.78
N GLN A 390 -1.09 4.72 -19.31
CA GLN A 390 0.33 4.66 -19.64
C GLN A 390 1.20 4.22 -18.45
N PRO A 391 1.16 4.88 -17.27
CA PRO A 391 1.93 4.44 -16.12
C PRO A 391 1.48 3.09 -15.56
N VAL A 392 0.21 2.72 -15.68
CA VAL A 392 -0.29 1.39 -15.27
C VAL A 392 0.33 0.28 -16.11
N LEU A 393 0.33 0.43 -17.43
CA LEU A 393 0.95 -0.55 -18.35
C LEU A 393 2.46 -0.64 -18.13
N PHE A 394 3.11 0.48 -17.87
CA PHE A 394 4.53 0.52 -17.55
C PHE A 394 4.84 -0.25 -16.26
N LEU A 395 4.07 -0.02 -15.20
CA LEU A 395 4.23 -0.78 -13.95
C LEU A 395 3.97 -2.26 -14.15
N ASN A 396 2.91 -2.61 -14.90
CA ASN A 396 2.63 -4.01 -15.23
C ASN A 396 3.80 -4.66 -15.97
N HIS A 397 4.40 -3.95 -16.94
CA HIS A 397 5.60 -4.42 -17.63
C HIS A 397 6.76 -4.67 -16.65
N LEU A 398 7.04 -3.73 -15.76
CA LEU A 398 8.10 -3.91 -14.75
C LEU A 398 7.83 -5.13 -13.85
N PHE A 399 6.59 -5.30 -13.40
CA PHE A 399 6.20 -6.35 -12.47
C PHE A 399 6.18 -7.75 -13.10
N THR A 400 5.87 -7.84 -14.40
CA THR A 400 5.63 -9.14 -15.07
C THR A 400 6.75 -9.58 -16.02
N GLN A 401 7.63 -8.66 -16.44
CA GLN A 401 8.69 -8.92 -17.42
C GLN A 401 10.09 -9.01 -16.81
N ASP A 402 10.16 -9.40 -15.55
CA ASP A 402 11.44 -9.64 -14.84
C ASP A 402 12.41 -8.45 -14.90
N ARG A 403 11.88 -7.21 -14.76
CA ARG A 403 12.67 -5.99 -14.86
C ARG A 403 13.27 -5.58 -13.51
N PRO A 404 14.52 -5.08 -13.49
CA PRO A 404 15.13 -4.55 -12.27
C PRO A 404 14.27 -3.49 -11.58
N VAL A 405 14.22 -3.50 -10.25
CA VAL A 405 13.42 -2.54 -9.47
C VAL A 405 13.78 -1.10 -9.83
N ILE A 406 15.07 -0.81 -10.05
CA ILE A 406 15.56 0.54 -10.36
C ILE A 406 15.10 1.04 -11.75
N GLU A 407 14.64 0.17 -12.63
CA GLU A 407 14.07 0.58 -13.92
C GLU A 407 12.75 1.36 -13.77
N LEU A 408 12.15 1.38 -12.60
CA LEU A 408 11.11 2.34 -12.27
C LEU A 408 11.52 3.78 -12.64
N ILE A 409 12.82 4.10 -12.52
CA ILE A 409 13.40 5.42 -12.79
C ILE A 409 14.13 5.48 -14.13
N SER A 410 14.85 4.41 -14.50
CA SER A 410 15.84 4.46 -15.60
C SER A 410 15.35 3.84 -16.91
N SER A 411 14.21 3.17 -16.93
CA SER A 411 13.73 2.45 -18.12
C SER A 411 13.55 3.37 -19.33
N LYS A 412 14.02 2.90 -20.48
CA LYS A 412 13.71 3.49 -21.80
C LYS A 412 12.44 2.94 -22.41
N THR A 413 11.91 1.85 -21.86
CA THR A 413 10.62 1.29 -22.30
C THR A 413 9.49 2.16 -21.76
N THR A 414 8.50 2.43 -22.62
CA THR A 414 7.27 3.14 -22.26
C THR A 414 6.10 2.58 -23.07
N PHE A 415 4.89 3.00 -22.74
CA PHE A 415 3.68 2.61 -23.45
C PHE A 415 3.05 3.85 -24.07
N VAL A 416 2.78 3.80 -25.35
CA VAL A 416 2.30 4.96 -26.09
C VAL A 416 1.04 4.64 -26.88
N ASN A 417 0.18 5.64 -27.00
CA ASN A 417 -0.95 5.65 -27.89
C ASN A 417 -1.09 7.06 -28.52
N GLN A 418 -2.11 7.26 -29.34
CA GLN A 418 -2.33 8.55 -29.98
C GLN A 418 -2.47 9.70 -28.97
N GLY A 419 -3.04 9.47 -27.78
CA GLY A 419 -3.28 10.50 -26.77
C GLY A 419 -2.00 10.99 -26.07
N VAL A 420 -0.95 10.15 -25.98
CA VAL A 420 0.32 10.54 -25.33
C VAL A 420 1.50 10.67 -26.30
N SER A 421 1.36 10.22 -27.55
CA SER A 421 2.47 10.25 -28.54
C SER A 421 3.07 11.65 -28.74
N GLY A 422 2.26 12.70 -28.64
CA GLY A 422 2.68 14.10 -28.80
C GLY A 422 3.70 14.58 -27.77
N PHE A 423 3.82 13.89 -26.63
CA PHE A 423 4.76 14.26 -25.56
C PHE A 423 6.19 13.77 -25.81
N TYR A 424 6.44 12.97 -26.85
CA TYR A 424 7.70 12.26 -27.07
C TYR A 424 8.57 12.83 -28.22
N GLY A 425 8.30 14.08 -28.65
CA GLY A 425 9.13 14.81 -29.59
C GLY A 425 9.38 14.03 -30.90
N GLN A 426 10.65 13.87 -31.28
CA GLN A 426 11.03 13.19 -32.53
C GLN A 426 10.73 11.69 -32.54
N ASP A 427 10.60 11.03 -31.38
CA ASP A 427 10.21 9.62 -31.33
C ASP A 427 8.78 9.39 -31.81
N ARG A 428 7.92 10.43 -31.78
CA ARG A 428 6.54 10.35 -32.33
C ARG A 428 6.50 9.86 -33.78
N GLY A 429 7.48 10.20 -34.60
CA GLY A 429 7.55 9.76 -36.01
C GLY A 429 7.77 8.27 -36.20
N ARG A 430 8.24 7.58 -35.14
CA ARG A 430 8.49 6.13 -35.10
C ARG A 430 7.32 5.34 -34.55
N MET A 431 6.33 6.00 -33.90
CA MET A 431 5.19 5.36 -33.27
C MET A 431 4.13 4.99 -34.31
N THR A 432 3.45 3.88 -34.07
CA THR A 432 2.34 3.40 -34.93
C THR A 432 1.22 4.43 -34.97
N ARG A 433 0.68 4.69 -36.14
CA ARG A 433 -0.51 5.51 -36.34
C ARG A 433 -1.74 4.63 -36.22
N PHE A 434 -2.29 4.56 -35.00
CA PHE A 434 -3.52 3.81 -34.78
C PHE A 434 -4.72 4.47 -35.46
N SER A 435 -5.58 3.67 -36.06
CA SER A 435 -6.90 4.11 -36.50
C SER A 435 -7.73 4.51 -35.29
N LYS A 436 -8.44 5.64 -35.38
CA LYS A 436 -9.35 6.06 -34.29
C LYS A 436 -10.44 4.99 -34.11
N PRO A 437 -10.62 4.46 -32.89
CA PRO A 437 -11.74 3.55 -32.61
C PRO A 437 -13.06 4.22 -32.94
N LYS A 438 -14.04 3.45 -33.42
CA LYS A 438 -15.39 3.93 -33.77
C LYS A 438 -16.36 3.64 -32.61
N GLY A 439 -17.38 4.47 -32.44
CA GLY A 439 -18.47 4.24 -31.48
C GLY A 439 -18.06 4.42 -30.01
N ILE A 440 -18.61 3.58 -29.12
CA ILE A 440 -18.40 3.61 -27.65
C ILE A 440 -16.95 3.38 -27.26
N GLU A 441 -16.17 2.70 -28.10
CA GLU A 441 -14.75 2.41 -27.86
C GLU A 441 -13.81 3.59 -28.15
N ARG A 442 -14.33 4.73 -28.60
CA ARG A 442 -13.53 5.95 -28.87
C ARG A 442 -12.64 6.41 -27.71
N THR A 443 -13.03 6.07 -26.49
CA THR A 443 -12.27 6.39 -25.28
C THR A 443 -11.13 5.42 -24.99
N LYS A 444 -11.10 4.25 -25.65
CA LYS A 444 -10.08 3.21 -25.46
C LYS A 444 -9.16 3.17 -26.67
N THR A 445 -8.17 4.06 -26.69
CA THR A 445 -7.09 3.99 -27.70
C THR A 445 -6.12 2.88 -27.31
N PRO A 446 -5.80 1.95 -28.24
CA PRO A 446 -4.81 0.90 -27.95
C PRO A 446 -3.44 1.49 -27.71
N PHE A 447 -2.67 0.82 -26.85
CA PHE A 447 -1.27 1.15 -26.57
C PHE A 447 -0.34 0.18 -27.28
N GLU A 448 0.84 0.67 -27.63
CA GLU A 448 1.99 -0.15 -28.01
C GLU A 448 3.13 0.03 -27.00
N GLU A 449 3.89 -1.03 -26.77
CA GLU A 449 5.17 -0.94 -26.09
C GLU A 449 6.19 -0.25 -27.00
N PHE A 450 6.94 0.68 -26.47
CA PHE A 450 7.83 1.53 -27.24
C PHE A 450 9.16 1.79 -26.52
N THR A 451 10.28 1.69 -27.24
CA THR A 451 11.59 2.01 -26.69
C THR A 451 12.02 3.41 -27.15
N LEU A 452 12.29 4.29 -26.19
CA LEU A 452 12.74 5.66 -26.41
C LEU A 452 14.18 5.69 -26.92
N GLU A 453 14.44 6.44 -27.98
CA GLU A 453 15.78 6.64 -28.54
C GLU A 453 16.17 8.12 -28.63
N LYS A 454 15.24 8.97 -29.10
CA LYS A 454 15.50 10.40 -29.37
C LYS A 454 15.04 11.32 -28.25
N ALA A 455 13.97 10.95 -27.54
CA ALA A 455 13.44 11.70 -26.41
C ALA A 455 14.23 11.37 -25.14
N THR A 456 15.52 11.69 -25.10
CA THR A 456 16.46 11.37 -24.01
C THR A 456 16.09 12.00 -22.68
N TRP A 457 15.27 13.07 -22.69
CA TRP A 457 14.71 13.74 -21.50
C TRP A 457 13.53 12.95 -20.86
N ARG A 458 13.06 11.90 -21.51
CA ARG A 458 12.02 11.00 -21.01
C ARG A 458 12.64 9.69 -20.53
N GLY A 459 11.85 8.92 -19.80
CA GLY A 459 12.18 7.58 -19.34
C GLY A 459 11.80 7.37 -17.88
N GLY A 460 11.49 6.14 -17.53
CA GLY A 460 10.93 5.79 -16.23
C GLY A 460 9.61 6.48 -15.91
N ILE A 461 9.13 6.29 -14.68
CA ILE A 461 7.82 6.77 -14.24
C ILE A 461 7.77 8.30 -14.05
N ILE A 462 8.86 8.93 -13.57
CA ILE A 462 8.89 10.33 -13.13
C ILE A 462 8.52 11.30 -14.25
N THR A 463 8.99 11.04 -15.47
CA THR A 463 8.78 11.93 -16.61
C THR A 463 7.58 11.55 -17.48
N MET A 464 6.75 10.60 -17.05
CA MET A 464 5.52 10.29 -17.79
C MET A 464 4.55 11.46 -17.77
N PRO A 465 3.91 11.79 -18.89
CA PRO A 465 2.99 12.91 -18.98
C PRO A 465 1.90 12.91 -17.89
N GLY A 466 1.32 11.75 -17.59
CA GLY A 466 0.30 11.62 -16.54
C GLY A 466 0.83 12.01 -15.16
N ILE A 467 2.03 11.56 -14.80
CA ILE A 467 2.67 11.88 -13.52
C ILE A 467 2.97 13.38 -13.39
N LEU A 468 3.50 13.98 -14.46
CA LEU A 468 3.80 15.41 -14.47
C LEU A 468 2.54 16.28 -14.45
N THR A 469 1.46 15.85 -15.15
CA THR A 469 0.18 16.55 -15.19
C THR A 469 -0.54 16.52 -13.85
N MET A 470 -0.43 15.41 -13.11
CA MET A 470 -1.03 15.29 -11.78
C MET A 470 -0.29 16.17 -10.74
N ASN A 471 1.00 16.43 -10.97
CA ASN A 471 1.87 17.27 -10.14
C ASN A 471 2.26 18.54 -10.91
N ARG A 472 1.41 19.57 -10.87
CA ARG A 472 1.45 20.70 -11.83
C ARG A 472 2.55 21.74 -11.60
N GLY A 473 3.22 21.71 -10.48
CA GLY A 473 4.25 22.72 -10.15
C GLY A 473 5.48 22.10 -9.50
N PRO A 474 6.59 22.83 -9.40
CA PRO A 474 7.83 22.29 -8.86
C PRO A 474 7.65 21.73 -7.44
N ILE A 475 6.91 22.41 -6.57
CA ILE A 475 6.72 21.96 -5.19
C ILE A 475 5.94 20.64 -5.14
N GLN A 476 4.88 20.51 -5.92
CA GLN A 476 4.11 19.25 -5.99
C GLN A 476 4.95 18.12 -6.58
N ARG A 477 5.75 18.40 -7.63
CA ARG A 477 6.67 17.42 -8.25
C ARG A 477 7.75 16.96 -7.27
N GLY A 478 8.37 17.92 -6.58
CA GLY A 478 9.40 17.63 -5.58
C GLY A 478 8.83 16.82 -4.40
N THR A 479 7.70 17.23 -3.86
CA THR A 479 7.01 16.51 -2.77
C THR A 479 6.62 15.10 -3.20
N TRP A 480 6.06 14.92 -4.41
CA TRP A 480 5.70 13.62 -4.95
C TRP A 480 6.93 12.70 -5.09
N LEU A 481 8.03 13.22 -5.68
CA LEU A 481 9.28 12.47 -5.84
C LEU A 481 9.86 12.08 -4.49
N LEU A 482 9.89 13.01 -3.55
CA LEU A 482 10.41 12.78 -2.21
C LEU A 482 9.59 11.74 -1.44
N ARG A 483 8.25 11.88 -1.43
CA ARG A 483 7.36 10.98 -0.68
C ARG A 483 7.17 9.63 -1.39
N ARG A 484 6.91 9.62 -2.71
CA ARG A 484 6.48 8.40 -3.44
C ARG A 484 7.65 7.58 -3.96
N ILE A 485 8.76 8.22 -4.30
CA ILE A 485 9.93 7.55 -4.88
C ILE A 485 11.02 7.33 -3.83
N LEU A 486 11.40 8.38 -3.10
CA LEU A 486 12.48 8.30 -2.09
C LEU A 486 11.99 7.84 -0.71
N GLY A 487 10.67 7.75 -0.48
CA GLY A 487 10.10 7.28 0.78
C GLY A 487 10.31 8.22 1.97
N VAL A 488 10.69 9.46 1.72
CA VAL A 488 10.90 10.44 2.79
C VAL A 488 9.56 10.95 3.29
N ARG A 489 9.35 10.89 4.59
CA ARG A 489 8.16 11.45 5.24
C ARG A 489 8.37 12.93 5.48
N LEU A 490 7.45 13.72 5.01
CA LEU A 490 7.33 15.14 5.33
C LEU A 490 6.17 15.28 6.31
N GLY A 491 6.34 16.07 7.33
CA GLY A 491 5.21 16.51 8.17
C GLY A 491 4.16 17.24 7.33
N GLU A 492 2.97 17.44 7.90
CA GLU A 492 1.97 18.29 7.27
C GLU A 492 2.43 19.76 7.27
N PRO A 493 2.17 20.49 6.17
CA PRO A 493 2.51 21.91 6.13
C PRO A 493 1.73 22.70 7.18
N PRO A 494 2.25 23.82 7.68
CA PRO A 494 1.51 24.71 8.57
C PRO A 494 0.16 25.11 7.95
N ALA A 495 -0.88 25.24 8.79
CA ALA A 495 -2.23 25.60 8.32
C ALA A 495 -2.26 26.98 7.63
N ASP A 496 -1.42 27.90 8.10
CA ASP A 496 -1.36 29.29 7.62
C ASP A 496 -0.10 29.52 6.76
N ILE A 497 -0.05 28.90 5.58
CA ILE A 497 1.05 29.16 4.64
C ILE A 497 0.83 30.52 3.99
N PRO A 498 1.74 31.51 4.18
CA PRO A 498 1.61 32.79 3.52
C PRO A 498 1.78 32.63 2.00
N PRO A 499 1.00 33.35 1.17
CA PRO A 499 1.13 33.28 -0.27
C PRO A 499 2.49 33.79 -0.75
N ILE A 500 2.99 33.20 -1.84
CA ILE A 500 4.23 33.67 -2.49
C ILE A 500 4.01 35.12 -2.93
N LYS A 501 4.80 36.04 -2.37
CA LYS A 501 4.72 37.46 -2.69
C LYS A 501 5.02 37.72 -4.17
N PRO A 502 4.27 38.59 -4.85
CA PRO A 502 4.60 39.00 -6.22
C PRO A 502 5.95 39.69 -6.28
N SER A 503 6.53 39.80 -7.48
CA SER A 503 7.75 40.56 -7.69
C SER A 503 7.59 42.01 -7.22
N PRO A 504 8.57 42.61 -6.54
CA PRO A 504 8.53 44.03 -6.22
C PRO A 504 8.41 44.86 -7.50
N ARG A 505 7.84 46.07 -7.38
CA ARG A 505 7.73 47.00 -8.53
C ARG A 505 9.11 47.20 -9.17
N GLY A 506 9.20 46.98 -10.50
CA GLY A 506 10.44 47.16 -11.29
C GLY A 506 11.38 45.95 -11.31
N GLN A 507 11.02 44.83 -10.68
CA GLN A 507 11.80 43.57 -10.73
C GLN A 507 10.97 42.47 -11.38
N ASN A 508 11.51 41.82 -12.42
CA ASN A 508 10.90 40.63 -13.06
C ASN A 508 11.57 39.37 -12.50
N LEU A 509 11.24 39.03 -11.26
CA LEU A 509 11.76 37.82 -10.63
C LEU A 509 11.09 36.57 -11.23
N THR A 510 11.90 35.56 -11.52
CA THR A 510 11.44 34.21 -11.87
C THR A 510 10.64 33.60 -10.73
N PHE A 511 9.88 32.55 -11.01
CA PHE A 511 9.17 31.81 -9.95
C PHE A 511 10.14 31.30 -8.88
N ARG A 512 11.29 30.77 -9.28
CA ARG A 512 12.33 30.27 -8.38
C ARG A 512 12.85 31.37 -7.44
N GLU A 513 13.20 32.54 -7.96
CA GLU A 513 13.70 33.65 -7.13
C GLU A 513 12.64 34.18 -6.15
N ARG A 514 11.38 34.25 -6.56
CA ARG A 514 10.27 34.62 -5.65
C ARG A 514 10.08 33.56 -4.55
N PHE A 515 10.26 32.30 -4.91
CA PHE A 515 10.11 31.18 -4.01
C PHE A 515 11.26 31.11 -3.00
N GLU A 516 12.48 31.38 -3.42
CA GLU A 516 13.65 31.49 -2.55
C GLU A 516 13.48 32.56 -1.46
N ARG A 517 12.81 33.66 -1.78
CA ARG A 517 12.44 34.67 -0.79
C ARG A 517 11.35 34.20 0.17
N HIS A 518 10.44 33.36 -0.29
CA HIS A 518 9.39 32.80 0.57
C HIS A 518 9.94 31.84 1.61
N ARG A 519 10.94 31.04 1.25
CA ARG A 519 11.58 30.06 2.13
C ARG A 519 12.67 30.62 3.05
N SER A 520 12.87 31.93 3.10
CA SER A 520 13.86 32.55 4.01
C SER A 520 13.51 32.36 5.49
N ASP A 521 12.24 32.00 5.80
CA ASP A 521 11.82 31.57 7.12
C ASP A 521 12.36 30.16 7.43
N ALA A 522 12.99 29.98 8.58
CA ALA A 522 13.61 28.71 8.99
C ALA A 522 12.62 27.56 9.05
N SER A 523 11.37 27.82 9.46
CA SER A 523 10.31 26.82 9.54
C SER A 523 9.89 26.28 8.17
N CYS A 524 9.99 27.11 7.12
CA CYS A 524 9.72 26.72 5.73
C CYS A 524 10.93 26.03 5.10
N ALA A 525 12.15 26.55 5.37
CA ALA A 525 13.40 26.12 4.75
C ALA A 525 13.65 24.61 4.90
N ARG A 526 13.40 24.05 6.08
CA ARG A 526 13.67 22.63 6.38
C ARG A 526 13.00 21.64 5.44
N CYS A 527 11.72 21.85 5.11
CA CYS A 527 11.01 21.00 4.15
C CYS A 527 11.44 21.35 2.71
N HIS A 528 11.58 22.66 2.44
CA HIS A 528 11.89 23.14 1.10
C HIS A 528 13.30 22.81 0.63
N GLU A 529 14.28 22.71 1.51
CA GLU A 529 15.62 22.21 1.19
C GLU A 529 15.61 20.78 0.62
N LYS A 530 14.68 19.96 1.09
CA LYS A 530 14.49 18.58 0.59
C LYS A 530 13.63 18.54 -0.69
N ILE A 531 12.61 19.40 -0.80
CA ILE A 531 11.59 19.38 -1.86
C ILE A 531 12.07 20.10 -3.12
N ASP A 532 12.62 21.32 -2.96
CA ASP A 532 12.84 22.26 -4.06
C ASP A 532 13.85 21.78 -5.10
N PRO A 533 15.01 21.20 -4.72
CA PRO A 533 15.95 20.71 -5.71
C PRO A 533 15.32 19.65 -6.63
N LEU A 534 14.54 18.73 -6.04
CA LEU A 534 13.84 17.68 -6.77
C LEU A 534 12.78 18.25 -7.70
N GLY A 535 12.03 19.25 -7.23
CA GLY A 535 10.94 19.85 -7.98
C GLY A 535 11.41 20.73 -9.14
N PHE A 536 12.37 21.61 -8.89
CA PHE A 536 12.93 22.50 -9.92
C PHE A 536 13.68 21.74 -11.01
N SER A 537 14.24 20.56 -10.70
CA SER A 537 14.83 19.69 -11.73
C SER A 537 13.89 19.35 -12.88
N LEU A 538 12.58 19.39 -12.62
CA LEU A 538 11.51 19.08 -13.57
C LEU A 538 10.87 20.33 -14.21
N ASP A 539 11.43 21.52 -14.03
CA ASP A 539 10.88 22.76 -14.59
C ASP A 539 11.04 22.88 -16.11
N HIS A 540 11.82 21.99 -16.74
CA HIS A 540 11.80 21.84 -18.19
C HIS A 540 10.51 21.21 -18.73
N TYR A 541 9.55 20.86 -17.87
CA TYR A 541 8.22 20.37 -18.26
C TYR A 541 7.14 21.36 -17.79
N ASP A 542 6.23 21.70 -18.70
CA ASP A 542 5.09 22.56 -18.38
C ASP A 542 4.07 21.86 -17.44
N VAL A 543 2.99 22.54 -17.10
CA VAL A 543 1.93 22.02 -16.21
C VAL A 543 1.13 20.86 -16.80
N LYS A 544 1.25 20.63 -18.12
CA LYS A 544 0.64 19.49 -18.83
C LYS A 544 1.63 18.34 -19.04
N GLY A 545 2.87 18.48 -18.54
CA GLY A 545 3.93 17.49 -18.71
C GLY A 545 4.60 17.53 -20.09
N GLN A 546 4.41 18.60 -20.89
CA GLN A 546 5.08 18.78 -22.16
C GLN A 546 6.50 19.30 -21.93
N PHE A 547 7.51 18.73 -22.59
CA PHE A 547 8.88 19.23 -22.53
C PHE A 547 9.01 20.53 -23.31
N LEU A 548 9.63 21.55 -22.69
CA LEU A 548 9.88 22.86 -23.29
C LEU A 548 11.02 22.74 -24.32
N GLN A 549 10.76 23.13 -25.57
CA GLN A 549 11.70 22.95 -26.66
C GLN A 549 12.60 24.17 -26.92
N ASN A 550 12.22 25.35 -26.43
CA ASN A 550 13.02 26.57 -26.61
C ASN A 550 14.22 26.56 -25.68
N LYS A 551 15.38 26.13 -26.19
CA LYS A 551 16.60 25.99 -25.40
C LYS A 551 17.13 27.32 -24.84
N ASP A 552 16.83 28.44 -25.48
CA ASP A 552 17.31 29.77 -25.07
C ASP A 552 16.52 30.37 -23.91
N ALA A 553 15.40 29.75 -23.53
CA ALA A 553 14.48 30.22 -22.48
C ALA A 553 14.09 29.10 -21.49
N LEU A 554 14.91 28.06 -21.35
CA LEU A 554 14.63 27.01 -20.36
C LEU A 554 14.85 27.57 -18.94
N PRO A 555 13.94 27.30 -18.00
CA PRO A 555 14.15 27.60 -16.60
C PRO A 555 15.42 26.93 -16.05
N ASP A 556 16.01 27.52 -15.02
CA ASP A 556 17.10 26.88 -14.28
C ASP A 556 16.58 25.64 -13.53
N ALA A 557 17.02 24.47 -13.96
CA ALA A 557 16.67 23.17 -13.40
C ALA A 557 17.80 22.56 -12.54
N SER A 558 18.79 23.36 -12.17
CA SER A 558 19.89 22.92 -11.31
C SER A 558 19.45 22.77 -9.85
N GLY A 559 20.19 21.98 -9.09
CA GLY A 559 19.93 21.81 -7.67
C GLY A 559 21.06 21.09 -6.94
N LYS A 560 20.92 21.05 -5.62
CA LYS A 560 21.80 20.30 -4.73
C LYS A 560 20.94 19.54 -3.72
N LEU A 561 21.15 18.23 -3.60
CA LEU A 561 20.47 17.41 -2.60
C LEU A 561 21.03 17.68 -1.20
N PRO A 562 20.26 17.48 -0.13
CA PRO A 562 20.76 17.54 1.26
C PRO A 562 21.93 16.59 1.51
N THR A 563 22.03 15.51 0.75
CA THR A 563 23.15 14.53 0.78
C THR A 563 24.44 15.04 0.13
N GLY A 564 24.40 16.23 -0.50
CA GLY A 564 25.58 16.92 -1.02
C GLY A 564 25.75 16.87 -2.55
N GLU A 565 25.09 15.96 -3.25
CA GLU A 565 25.18 15.83 -4.70
C GLU A 565 24.53 17.01 -5.42
N SER A 566 25.22 17.57 -6.40
CA SER A 566 24.75 18.68 -7.26
C SER A 566 24.44 18.16 -8.66
N PHE A 567 23.46 18.78 -9.31
CA PHE A 567 23.07 18.46 -10.68
C PHE A 567 22.63 19.74 -11.42
N LYS A 568 22.73 19.74 -12.74
CA LYS A 568 22.35 20.86 -13.62
C LYS A 568 20.94 20.74 -14.19
N ASN A 569 20.40 19.53 -14.25
CA ASN A 569 19.10 19.23 -14.84
C ASN A 569 18.60 17.86 -14.39
N TYR A 570 17.39 17.49 -14.82
CA TYR A 570 16.78 16.19 -14.47
C TYR A 570 17.61 14.97 -14.95
N ALA A 571 18.32 15.07 -16.08
CA ALA A 571 19.12 13.93 -16.56
C ALA A 571 20.26 13.60 -15.57
N GLU A 572 20.95 14.63 -15.06
CA GLU A 572 21.99 14.44 -14.02
C GLU A 572 21.37 13.99 -12.69
N LEU A 573 20.22 14.56 -12.28
CA LEU A 573 19.50 14.08 -11.09
C LEU A 573 19.11 12.60 -11.26
N LYS A 574 18.65 12.17 -12.44
CA LYS A 574 18.30 10.77 -12.69
C LYS A 574 19.50 9.83 -12.45
N GLU A 575 20.69 10.22 -12.87
CA GLU A 575 21.92 9.43 -12.59
C GLU A 575 22.19 9.33 -11.08
N ILE A 576 22.01 10.43 -10.34
CA ILE A 576 22.13 10.42 -8.87
C ILE A 576 21.08 9.48 -8.25
N LEU A 577 19.82 9.55 -8.71
CA LEU A 577 18.74 8.69 -8.22
C LEU A 577 19.02 7.19 -8.41
N VAL A 578 19.58 6.81 -9.56
CA VAL A 578 19.86 5.39 -9.87
C VAL A 578 21.20 4.88 -9.33
N THR A 579 22.05 5.79 -8.81
CA THR A 579 23.34 5.45 -8.20
C THR A 579 23.32 5.65 -6.69
N SER A 580 23.64 6.86 -6.21
CA SER A 580 23.80 7.15 -4.78
C SER A 580 22.48 7.07 -3.99
N GLN A 581 21.33 7.32 -4.61
CA GLN A 581 20.02 7.21 -3.97
C GLN A 581 19.29 5.87 -4.25
N LYS A 582 19.94 4.91 -4.95
CA LYS A 582 19.36 3.62 -5.34
C LYS A 582 18.78 2.86 -4.14
N GLU A 583 19.53 2.79 -3.05
CA GLU A 583 19.11 2.06 -1.86
C GLU A 583 17.83 2.62 -1.26
N LYS A 584 17.66 3.94 -1.19
CA LYS A 584 16.42 4.58 -0.71
C LYS A 584 15.22 4.24 -1.58
N ILE A 585 15.42 4.25 -2.91
CA ILE A 585 14.34 3.91 -3.87
C ILE A 585 13.92 2.45 -3.72
N VAL A 586 14.89 1.55 -3.65
CA VAL A 586 14.63 0.12 -3.43
C VAL A 586 13.95 -0.10 -2.08
N ARG A 587 14.47 0.50 -1.00
CA ARG A 587 13.88 0.41 0.34
C ARG A 587 12.42 0.87 0.37
N ASN A 588 12.13 2.01 -0.25
CA ASN A 588 10.75 2.49 -0.35
C ASN A 588 9.86 1.52 -1.16
N SER A 589 10.39 0.97 -2.26
CA SER A 589 9.67 -0.03 -3.04
C SER A 589 9.35 -1.28 -2.21
N VAL A 590 10.29 -1.76 -1.40
CA VAL A 590 10.11 -2.89 -0.47
C VAL A 590 9.07 -2.55 0.60
N ASP A 591 9.21 -1.40 1.28
CA ASP A 591 8.29 -0.92 2.32
C ASP A 591 6.85 -0.87 1.81
N ARG A 592 6.63 -0.18 0.68
CA ARG A 592 5.29 -0.01 0.10
C ARG A 592 4.69 -1.33 -0.36
N THR A 593 5.50 -2.20 -0.97
CA THR A 593 5.03 -3.51 -1.45
C THR A 593 4.68 -4.43 -0.27
N LEU A 594 5.51 -4.48 0.77
CA LEU A 594 5.25 -5.27 1.97
C LEU A 594 3.99 -4.75 2.70
N SER A 595 3.84 -3.43 2.84
CA SER A 595 2.66 -2.81 3.45
C SER A 595 1.36 -3.18 2.71
N TYR A 596 1.39 -3.13 1.37
CA TYR A 596 0.26 -3.55 0.53
C TYR A 596 -0.04 -5.05 0.65
N ALA A 597 0.99 -5.90 0.59
CA ALA A 597 0.84 -7.36 0.72
C ALA A 597 0.27 -7.78 2.08
N MET A 598 0.69 -7.08 3.15
CA MET A 598 0.22 -7.34 4.51
C MET A 598 -1.09 -6.63 4.86
N CYS A 599 -1.56 -5.73 4.01
CA CYS A 599 -2.81 -4.96 4.21
C CYS A 599 -2.86 -4.25 5.57
N ARG A 600 -1.74 -3.73 6.04
CA ARG A 600 -1.61 -3.02 7.33
C ARG A 600 -0.45 -2.04 7.33
N LYS A 601 -0.49 -1.08 8.23
CA LYS A 601 0.68 -0.27 8.57
C LYS A 601 1.80 -1.19 9.06
N LEU A 602 3.02 -0.95 8.58
CA LEU A 602 4.19 -1.67 9.05
C LEU A 602 4.62 -1.13 10.42
N THR A 603 5.16 -2.02 11.21
CA THR A 603 5.67 -1.72 12.56
C THR A 603 7.19 -1.71 12.57
N ARG A 604 7.78 -1.30 13.66
CA ARG A 604 9.22 -1.38 13.87
C ARG A 604 9.76 -2.81 13.70
N HIS A 605 8.98 -3.82 14.09
CA HIS A 605 9.35 -5.23 13.94
C HIS A 605 9.42 -5.72 12.48
N ASP A 606 8.85 -4.97 11.54
CA ASP A 606 8.97 -5.26 10.11
C ASP A 606 10.29 -4.70 9.51
N GLN A 607 10.95 -3.73 10.19
CA GLN A 607 12.14 -3.06 9.67
C GLN A 607 13.30 -4.02 9.35
N PRO A 608 13.65 -5.02 10.21
CA PRO A 608 14.70 -5.97 9.86
C PRO A 608 14.41 -6.79 8.59
N THR A 609 13.13 -7.08 8.32
CA THR A 609 12.71 -7.74 7.08
C THR A 609 12.90 -6.80 5.87
N ILE A 610 12.51 -5.54 6.00
CA ILE A 610 12.70 -4.53 4.96
C ILE A 610 14.18 -4.33 4.65
N ASP A 611 15.03 -4.24 5.68
CA ASP A 611 16.47 -4.06 5.55
C ASP A 611 17.11 -5.25 4.81
N LEU A 612 16.72 -6.48 5.19
CA LEU A 612 17.23 -7.70 4.56
C LEU A 612 16.84 -7.77 3.08
N ILE A 613 15.57 -7.57 2.75
CA ILE A 613 15.09 -7.60 1.37
C ILE A 613 15.74 -6.48 0.56
N THR A 614 15.82 -5.27 1.11
CA THR A 614 16.49 -4.13 0.45
C THR A 614 17.93 -4.47 0.10
N LYS A 615 18.69 -5.00 1.07
CA LYS A 615 20.09 -5.39 0.89
C LYS A 615 20.23 -6.43 -0.23
N ASN A 616 19.37 -7.46 -0.27
CA ASN A 616 19.40 -8.50 -1.30
C ASN A 616 19.13 -7.88 -2.69
N ILE A 617 18.06 -7.10 -2.84
CA ILE A 617 17.68 -6.48 -4.11
C ILE A 617 18.74 -5.48 -4.61
N VAL A 618 19.34 -4.68 -3.73
CA VAL A 618 20.40 -3.73 -4.12
C VAL A 618 21.65 -4.46 -4.58
N LYS A 619 22.08 -5.49 -3.84
CA LYS A 619 23.30 -6.27 -4.12
C LYS A 619 23.25 -6.94 -5.49
N ASP A 620 22.12 -7.59 -5.80
CA ASP A 620 21.98 -8.46 -6.98
C ASP A 620 21.35 -7.73 -8.17
N ASN A 621 21.14 -6.41 -8.04
CA ASN A 621 20.35 -5.60 -8.99
C ASN A 621 18.99 -6.26 -9.29
N GLY A 622 18.34 -6.75 -8.23
CA GLY A 622 17.18 -7.63 -8.27
C GLY A 622 15.98 -7.03 -8.98
N THR A 623 15.15 -7.92 -9.48
CA THR A 623 13.95 -7.60 -10.25
C THR A 623 12.74 -7.40 -9.35
N TRP A 624 11.63 -6.89 -9.90
CA TRP A 624 10.35 -6.83 -9.21
C TRP A 624 9.84 -8.23 -8.83
N LYS A 625 10.10 -9.23 -9.68
CA LYS A 625 9.77 -10.61 -9.37
C LYS A 625 10.56 -11.11 -8.15
N ASP A 626 11.86 -10.81 -8.08
CA ASP A 626 12.68 -11.17 -6.92
C ASP A 626 12.15 -10.49 -5.65
N LEU A 627 11.78 -9.20 -5.73
CA LEU A 627 11.17 -8.48 -4.61
C LEU A 627 9.86 -9.15 -4.15
N PHE A 628 8.97 -9.55 -5.07
CA PHE A 628 7.74 -10.25 -4.70
C PHE A 628 8.03 -11.63 -4.08
N VAL A 629 9.01 -12.37 -4.60
CA VAL A 629 9.45 -13.66 -4.05
C VAL A 629 10.02 -13.49 -2.64
N GLU A 630 10.85 -12.48 -2.41
CA GLU A 630 11.38 -12.17 -1.07
C GLU A 630 10.26 -11.83 -0.08
N ILE A 631 9.28 -11.02 -0.51
CA ILE A 631 8.12 -10.66 0.33
C ILE A 631 7.30 -11.89 0.72
N VAL A 632 6.91 -12.75 -0.24
CA VAL A 632 6.08 -13.92 0.09
C VAL A 632 6.82 -14.98 0.91
N ASN A 633 8.15 -14.97 0.87
CA ASN A 633 9.00 -15.82 1.70
C ASN A 633 9.38 -15.19 3.05
N SER A 634 9.02 -13.92 3.29
CA SER A 634 9.37 -13.19 4.51
C SER A 634 8.59 -13.67 5.73
N LEU A 635 9.15 -13.39 6.90
CA LEU A 635 8.54 -13.73 8.20
C LEU A 635 7.12 -13.14 8.35
N PRO A 636 6.86 -11.83 8.12
CA PRO A 636 5.52 -11.27 8.28
C PRO A 636 4.48 -11.86 7.31
N PHE A 637 4.90 -12.34 6.13
CA PHE A 637 3.97 -12.93 5.17
C PHE A 637 3.60 -14.38 5.52
N ARG A 638 4.52 -15.14 6.09
CA ARG A 638 4.37 -16.58 6.36
C ARG A 638 3.90 -16.91 7.77
N GLU A 639 4.08 -15.98 8.70
CA GLU A 639 3.76 -16.17 10.12
C GLU A 639 2.83 -15.07 10.63
N THR A 640 2.29 -15.28 11.82
CA THR A 640 1.50 -14.29 12.55
C THR A 640 1.64 -14.49 14.05
N ILE A 641 1.43 -13.42 14.82
CA ILE A 641 1.13 -13.52 16.24
C ILE A 641 -0.39 -13.58 16.38
N PHE A 642 -0.90 -14.64 16.99
CA PHE A 642 -2.33 -14.78 17.24
C PHE A 642 -2.76 -13.81 18.35
N ALA A 643 -3.80 -13.02 18.11
CA ALA A 643 -4.31 -12.08 19.10
C ALA A 643 -4.69 -12.82 20.40
N GLU A 644 -4.36 -12.22 21.55
CA GLU A 644 -4.84 -12.72 22.83
C GLU A 644 -6.36 -12.69 22.89
N LYS A 645 -6.96 -13.62 23.66
CA LYS A 645 -8.41 -13.54 23.91
C LYS A 645 -8.70 -12.22 24.59
N ILE A 646 -9.54 -11.38 23.98
CA ILE A 646 -10.13 -10.25 24.69
C ILE A 646 -10.87 -10.88 25.89
N LYS A 647 -10.39 -10.61 27.09
CA LYS A 647 -11.16 -10.91 28.30
C LYS A 647 -12.39 -10.01 28.22
N GLY A 648 -13.53 -10.57 27.80
CA GLY A 648 -14.84 -9.91 27.82
C GLY A 648 -15.33 -9.71 29.24
#